data_811c5eb69204f9654d2aae61a1730bcb
#
_entry.id   811c5eb69204f9654d2aae61a1730bcb
#
_cell.length_a   1.000
_cell.length_b   1.000
_cell.length_c   1.000
_cell.angle_alpha   90.00
_cell.angle_beta   90.00
_cell.angle_gamma   90.00
#
_symmetry.space_group_name_H-M   'P 1'
#
loop_
_entity.id
_entity.type
_entity.pdbx_description
1 polymer ?
#
loop_
_entity_poly.entity_id
_entity_poly.type
_entity_poly.pdbx_seq_one_letter_code
_entity_poly.pdbx_strand_id
1 'polypeptide(L)'
;MAHWQFETLSPNENSGTSTVEDNFANEEREGVEILVRETLQNPLDARHLEEVVEVRYDLVSVNRHTSVFAQSLFSDECRKHLLAGRLTASEELPDTIEYLVIEDFGTSGLEGSYLDSSVDGSSENWNAFWFREGQGAKPTKSNGGAGQGKITLYTTSAIRTVLALTHRASDGKELLLGCCRFRQNYKLPGNPAERWSKEARWSSTKTPRDLAIPIKDAVFLEKLKEELQLKRGTRAGTTFIVPMPKVITLAAIQSAVINEFYFPIRRGRLKVLVGNVAIDSESISKLAIELGNTGRHAPDFRVFMEEAIKLHIDCLPMAKAKHSWVREPKLSELHFEPVELKALKAAFEDSKIINVEFPVQVTKKDSTEALQGTFRVILKQNPDGEQSHELFIRQDLGIDGERRLKGSRRIQPCLALTFIRELNLSSLLAAAEEPTHRTWNSKRPKVVGRYKEPDKALNAVRNAALRLVEFLTPPGKRDDTALSIYFADPSAPPTKRKGGAGSTPDTPTAEPDIDLPPIPPPRAKPIDFVPLSDGFRIKSNPPEMILKSLPLLCEIDVAYATTFGDPFTQWDAAEFWLNDDKAFPVVSSGVTELVRDGNQISFYMTQPVSEIKVTGFDTNRQLEVRINYRESNNAADI
;
A
#
# COMPACT_ATOMS: atom_id res chain seq x y z
N MET A 1 -2.66 -40.79 9.12
CA MET A 1 -1.33 -40.18 9.35
C MET A 1 -1.04 -39.16 8.26
N ALA A 2 -0.34 -38.10 8.59
CA ALA A 2 0.05 -37.04 7.65
C ALA A 2 1.43 -37.32 7.05
N HIS A 3 1.64 -37.02 5.78
CA HIS A 3 2.88 -37.24 5.04
C HIS A 3 3.23 -36.03 4.19
N TRP A 4 4.52 -35.76 4.04
CA TRP A 4 5.01 -34.85 3.04
C TRP A 4 5.10 -35.54 1.67
N GLN A 5 4.65 -34.83 0.64
CA GLN A 5 4.81 -35.20 -0.76
C GLN A 5 5.83 -34.23 -1.37
N PHE A 6 7.10 -34.64 -1.39
CA PHE A 6 8.15 -33.99 -2.15
C PHE A 6 8.22 -34.60 -3.53
N GLU A 7 8.19 -33.82 -4.59
CA GLU A 7 8.16 -34.27 -5.97
C GLU A 7 9.47 -34.00 -6.68
N THR A 8 9.97 -34.99 -7.41
CA THR A 8 11.07 -34.81 -8.35
C THR A 8 10.56 -34.31 -9.68
N LEU A 9 11.26 -33.36 -10.28
CA LEU A 9 10.97 -32.82 -11.59
C LEU A 9 11.54 -33.71 -12.69
N SER A 10 10.79 -33.83 -13.79
CA SER A 10 11.36 -34.41 -15.01
C SER A 10 12.44 -33.48 -15.59
N PRO A 11 13.41 -34.00 -16.38
CA PRO A 11 14.49 -33.17 -16.94
C PRO A 11 14.03 -31.92 -17.72
N ASN A 12 12.85 -32.01 -18.33
CA ASN A 12 12.28 -30.93 -19.15
C ASN A 12 11.34 -29.99 -18.38
N GLU A 13 11.04 -30.30 -17.11
CA GLU A 13 10.22 -29.43 -16.27
C GLU A 13 11.07 -28.33 -15.66
N ASN A 14 10.72 -27.10 -15.92
CA ASN A 14 11.34 -25.93 -15.29
C ASN A 14 10.23 -25.00 -14.78
N SER A 15 9.98 -25.05 -13.47
CA SER A 15 9.16 -24.04 -12.85
C SER A 15 10.06 -22.83 -12.56
N GLY A 16 9.87 -21.75 -13.32
CA GLY A 16 10.59 -20.49 -13.11
C GLY A 16 10.40 -19.92 -11.70
N THR A 17 11.25 -19.00 -11.30
CA THR A 17 11.07 -18.18 -10.11
C THR A 17 9.72 -17.47 -10.16
N SER A 18 8.98 -17.49 -9.04
CA SER A 18 7.71 -16.79 -8.97
C SER A 18 7.94 -15.28 -8.91
N THR A 19 7.60 -14.55 -9.95
CA THR A 19 7.64 -13.09 -10.00
C THR A 19 6.54 -12.41 -9.17
N VAL A 20 5.62 -13.20 -8.62
CA VAL A 20 4.48 -12.68 -7.84
C VAL A 20 4.94 -12.11 -6.50
N GLU A 21 6.04 -12.62 -5.95
CA GLU A 21 6.63 -12.12 -4.69
C GLU A 21 7.21 -10.72 -4.86
N ASP A 22 7.77 -10.42 -6.04
CA ASP A 22 8.37 -9.12 -6.34
C ASP A 22 7.32 -7.99 -6.31
N ASN A 23 6.05 -8.31 -6.60
CA ASN A 23 4.95 -7.35 -6.52
C ASN A 23 4.66 -6.87 -5.08
N PHE A 24 5.07 -7.63 -4.06
CA PHE A 24 4.88 -7.27 -2.65
C PHE A 24 6.17 -6.78 -1.98
N ALA A 25 7.34 -6.99 -2.61
CA ALA A 25 8.64 -6.60 -2.07
C ALA A 25 8.92 -5.10 -2.15
N ASN A 26 8.26 -4.38 -3.07
CA ASN A 26 8.48 -2.96 -3.37
C ASN A 26 7.48 -2.02 -2.66
N GLU A 27 6.84 -2.46 -1.59
CA GLU A 27 5.83 -1.64 -0.93
C GLU A 27 6.38 -0.91 0.29
N GLU A 28 5.93 0.33 0.46
CA GLU A 28 6.12 1.14 1.65
C GLU A 28 5.41 0.57 2.91
N ARG A 29 4.70 -0.57 2.77
CA ARG A 29 3.98 -1.23 3.86
C ARG A 29 4.83 -2.29 4.53
N GLU A 30 4.71 -2.35 5.85
CA GLU A 30 5.28 -3.46 6.62
C GLU A 30 4.57 -4.78 6.27
N GLY A 31 5.32 -5.89 6.25
CA GLY A 31 4.76 -7.21 5.93
C GLY A 31 3.56 -7.62 6.78
N VAL A 32 3.49 -7.11 8.03
CA VAL A 32 2.36 -7.34 8.95
C VAL A 32 1.06 -6.68 8.46
N GLU A 33 1.14 -5.47 7.92
CA GLU A 33 -0.04 -4.77 7.39
C GLU A 33 -0.63 -5.50 6.18
N ILE A 34 0.24 -6.00 5.29
CA ILE A 34 -0.18 -6.78 4.13
C ILE A 34 -0.84 -8.10 4.57
N LEU A 35 -0.23 -8.79 5.54
CA LEU A 35 -0.79 -10.02 6.11
C LEU A 35 -2.18 -9.78 6.70
N VAL A 36 -2.32 -8.77 7.58
CA VAL A 36 -3.59 -8.41 8.22
C VAL A 36 -4.64 -8.06 7.18
N ARG A 37 -4.27 -7.28 6.16
CA ARG A 37 -5.20 -6.91 5.09
C ARG A 37 -5.76 -8.12 4.37
N GLU A 38 -4.91 -9.04 3.95
CA GLU A 38 -5.31 -10.24 3.23
C GLU A 38 -6.14 -11.20 4.08
N THR A 39 -5.73 -11.38 5.35
CA THR A 39 -6.39 -12.32 6.25
C THR A 39 -7.72 -11.81 6.82
N LEU A 40 -8.01 -10.51 6.75
CA LEU A 40 -9.30 -9.93 7.12
C LEU A 40 -10.21 -9.67 5.91
N GLN A 41 -9.64 -9.32 4.75
CA GLN A 41 -10.44 -9.07 3.55
C GLN A 41 -11.11 -10.34 3.04
N ASN A 42 -10.40 -11.47 3.02
CA ASN A 42 -10.94 -12.73 2.52
C ASN A 42 -12.15 -13.22 3.34
N PRO A 43 -12.13 -13.24 4.69
CA PRO A 43 -13.31 -13.53 5.51
C PRO A 43 -14.48 -12.56 5.27
N LEU A 44 -14.22 -11.25 5.17
CA LEU A 44 -15.27 -10.27 4.87
C LEU A 44 -15.95 -10.51 3.52
N ASP A 45 -15.19 -10.94 2.51
CA ASP A 45 -15.73 -11.31 1.19
C ASP A 45 -16.50 -12.63 1.21
N ALA A 46 -16.15 -13.56 2.11
CA ALA A 46 -16.77 -14.87 2.27
C ALA A 46 -17.88 -14.89 3.32
N ARG A 47 -18.28 -13.72 3.84
CA ARG A 47 -19.25 -13.55 4.92
C ARG A 47 -20.64 -14.05 4.52
N HIS A 48 -21.33 -14.74 5.42
CA HIS A 48 -22.78 -14.94 5.36
C HIS A 48 -23.51 -13.61 5.60
N LEU A 49 -24.57 -13.34 4.86
CA LEU A 49 -25.17 -12.01 4.65
C LEU A 49 -25.50 -11.20 5.93
N GLU A 50 -25.74 -11.84 7.06
CA GLU A 50 -26.15 -11.16 8.30
C GLU A 50 -25.22 -11.42 9.50
N GLU A 51 -24.17 -12.22 9.33
CA GLU A 51 -23.28 -12.58 10.43
C GLU A 51 -22.13 -11.58 10.55
N VAL A 52 -21.73 -11.32 11.80
CA VAL A 52 -20.51 -10.61 12.10
C VAL A 52 -19.33 -11.56 11.87
N VAL A 53 -18.40 -11.18 11.02
CA VAL A 53 -17.16 -11.93 10.87
C VAL A 53 -16.30 -11.72 12.11
N GLU A 54 -15.89 -12.82 12.73
CA GLU A 54 -14.89 -12.79 13.81
C GLU A 54 -13.58 -13.37 13.29
N VAL A 55 -12.46 -12.68 13.55
CA VAL A 55 -11.11 -13.20 13.23
C VAL A 55 -10.25 -13.11 14.48
N ARG A 56 -9.47 -14.17 14.73
CA ARG A 56 -8.55 -14.26 15.87
C ARG A 56 -7.11 -14.39 15.37
N TYR A 57 -6.19 -13.73 16.06
CA TYR A 57 -4.76 -13.88 15.89
C TYR A 57 -4.12 -14.26 17.21
N ASP A 58 -3.46 -15.38 17.25
CA ASP A 58 -2.73 -15.87 18.42
C ASP A 58 -1.32 -16.33 18.02
N LEU A 59 -0.34 -16.12 18.90
CA LEU A 59 0.99 -16.71 18.82
C LEU A 59 1.06 -17.84 19.84
N VAL A 60 1.25 -19.06 19.35
CA VAL A 60 1.28 -20.27 20.17
C VAL A 60 2.64 -20.95 20.05
N SER A 61 3.25 -21.22 21.20
CA SER A 61 4.53 -21.92 21.28
C SER A 61 4.31 -23.39 21.66
N VAL A 62 4.88 -24.31 20.89
CA VAL A 62 4.72 -25.75 21.08
C VAL A 62 6.09 -26.41 21.16
N ASN A 63 6.29 -27.28 22.15
CA ASN A 63 7.50 -28.07 22.24
C ASN A 63 7.51 -29.18 21.18
N ARG A 64 8.50 -29.15 20.28
CA ARG A 64 8.62 -30.03 19.12
C ARG A 64 8.73 -31.51 19.51
N HIS A 65 9.34 -31.84 20.65
CA HIS A 65 9.61 -33.21 21.06
C HIS A 65 8.41 -33.87 21.72
N THR A 66 7.47 -33.11 22.26
CA THR A 66 6.27 -33.66 22.94
C THR A 66 5.00 -33.51 22.08
N SER A 67 5.01 -32.66 21.10
CA SER A 67 3.85 -32.42 20.21
C SER A 67 3.81 -33.48 19.09
N VAL A 68 2.69 -34.20 19.00
CA VAL A 68 2.43 -35.17 17.92
C VAL A 68 2.31 -34.44 16.57
N PHE A 69 1.67 -33.27 16.59
CA PHE A 69 1.54 -32.44 15.39
C PHE A 69 2.91 -31.96 14.89
N ALA A 70 3.71 -31.35 15.76
CA ALA A 70 5.02 -30.83 15.38
C ALA A 70 5.98 -31.95 14.92
N GLN A 71 5.99 -33.12 15.56
CA GLN A 71 6.77 -34.27 15.12
C GLN A 71 6.34 -34.76 13.73
N SER A 72 5.04 -34.78 13.45
CA SER A 72 4.52 -35.16 12.13
C SER A 72 4.88 -34.13 11.04
N LEU A 73 4.82 -32.83 11.36
CA LEU A 73 5.13 -31.75 10.43
C LEU A 73 6.63 -31.69 10.12
N PHE A 74 7.47 -31.78 11.15
CA PHE A 74 8.93 -31.63 11.05
C PHE A 74 9.64 -33.00 11.08
N SER A 75 9.18 -33.95 10.26
CA SER A 75 9.86 -35.23 10.07
C SER A 75 11.31 -35.05 9.61
N ASP A 76 12.12 -36.08 9.76
CA ASP A 76 13.54 -36.07 9.31
C ASP A 76 13.65 -35.75 7.82
N GLU A 77 12.74 -36.31 7.01
CA GLU A 77 12.67 -36.01 5.58
C GLU A 77 12.38 -34.52 5.33
N CYS A 78 11.39 -33.96 6.02
CA CYS A 78 11.06 -32.55 5.89
C CYS A 78 12.27 -31.65 6.21
N ARG A 79 12.98 -31.93 7.32
CA ARG A 79 14.13 -31.10 7.72
C ARG A 79 15.25 -31.10 6.68
N LYS A 80 15.56 -32.28 6.06
CA LYS A 80 16.52 -32.37 4.96
C LYS A 80 16.13 -31.52 3.76
N HIS A 81 14.84 -31.54 3.40
CA HIS A 81 14.33 -30.73 2.29
C HIS A 81 14.35 -29.21 2.62
N LEU A 82 14.01 -28.83 3.85
CA LEU A 82 14.08 -27.42 4.29
C LEU A 82 15.51 -26.88 4.22
N LEU A 83 16.49 -27.65 4.68
CA LEU A 83 17.91 -27.27 4.59
C LEU A 83 18.38 -27.17 3.14
N ALA A 84 18.11 -28.22 2.33
CA ALA A 84 18.49 -28.23 0.92
C ALA A 84 17.84 -27.09 0.11
N GLY A 85 16.61 -26.74 0.43
CA GLY A 85 15.87 -25.59 -0.15
C GLY A 85 16.26 -24.24 0.45
N ARG A 86 17.25 -24.18 1.34
CA ARG A 86 17.77 -22.97 2.01
C ARG A 86 16.69 -22.19 2.79
N LEU A 87 15.75 -22.91 3.39
CA LEU A 87 14.73 -22.32 4.27
C LEU A 87 15.16 -22.39 5.74
N THR A 88 16.12 -23.25 6.08
CA THR A 88 16.78 -23.32 7.38
C THR A 88 18.29 -23.33 7.20
N ALA A 89 19.02 -22.90 8.22
CA ALA A 89 20.49 -22.94 8.22
C ALA A 89 21.04 -24.30 8.69
N SER A 90 20.22 -25.14 9.36
CA SER A 90 20.55 -26.44 9.92
C SER A 90 19.35 -27.38 9.80
N GLU A 91 19.59 -28.70 9.86
CA GLU A 91 18.55 -29.71 10.06
C GLU A 91 17.97 -29.66 11.49
N GLU A 92 18.75 -29.13 12.44
CA GLU A 92 18.27 -28.92 13.80
C GLU A 92 17.37 -27.68 13.87
N LEU A 93 16.15 -27.91 14.30
CA LEU A 93 15.17 -26.85 14.56
C LEU A 93 15.14 -26.56 16.08
N PRO A 94 14.67 -25.37 16.48
CA PRO A 94 14.45 -25.04 17.88
C PRO A 94 13.58 -26.08 18.59
N ASP A 95 13.81 -26.34 19.86
CA ASP A 95 12.98 -27.24 20.67
C ASP A 95 11.55 -26.73 20.81
N THR A 96 11.40 -25.42 20.87
CA THR A 96 10.10 -24.74 20.89
C THR A 96 9.86 -24.06 19.55
N ILE A 97 8.79 -24.44 18.90
CA ILE A 97 8.35 -23.85 17.63
C ILE A 97 7.18 -22.90 17.90
N GLU A 98 7.29 -21.68 17.43
CA GLU A 98 6.20 -20.70 17.45
C GLU A 98 5.34 -20.83 16.20
N TYR A 99 4.04 -20.70 16.38
CA TYR A 99 3.03 -20.72 15.33
C TYR A 99 2.17 -19.46 15.42
N LEU A 100 2.00 -18.75 14.29
CA LEU A 100 0.94 -17.76 14.16
C LEU A 100 -0.33 -18.49 13.73
N VAL A 101 -1.35 -18.44 14.57
CA VAL A 101 -2.67 -19.01 14.34
C VAL A 101 -3.64 -17.88 13.98
N ILE A 102 -4.33 -18.02 12.84
CA ILE A 102 -5.32 -17.05 12.34
C ILE A 102 -6.60 -17.81 12.10
N GLU A 103 -7.65 -17.56 12.89
CA GLU A 103 -8.94 -18.24 12.79
C GLU A 103 -10.03 -17.26 12.35
N ASP A 104 -10.74 -17.55 11.27
CA ASP A 104 -11.95 -16.83 10.89
C ASP A 104 -13.21 -17.61 11.26
N PHE A 105 -14.30 -16.92 11.58
CA PHE A 105 -15.60 -17.45 11.92
C PHE A 105 -16.70 -16.62 11.27
N GLY A 106 -17.86 -17.24 11.03
CA GLY A 106 -18.97 -16.59 10.32
C GLY A 106 -18.75 -16.56 8.81
N THR A 107 -17.94 -17.49 8.28
CA THR A 107 -17.63 -17.67 6.87
C THR A 107 -17.95 -19.10 6.42
N SER A 108 -17.95 -19.35 5.10
CA SER A 108 -18.22 -20.68 4.56
C SER A 108 -17.07 -21.69 4.74
N GLY A 109 -15.86 -21.22 5.04
CA GLY A 109 -14.65 -22.02 4.94
C GLY A 109 -14.22 -22.27 3.50
N LEU A 110 -13.28 -23.21 3.30
CA LEU A 110 -12.79 -23.58 1.96
C LEU A 110 -13.71 -24.63 1.32
N GLU A 111 -14.71 -24.15 0.63
CA GLU A 111 -15.71 -24.96 -0.10
C GLU A 111 -15.14 -25.49 -1.42
N GLY A 112 -15.85 -26.45 -2.03
CA GLY A 112 -15.53 -27.04 -3.31
C GLY A 112 -14.97 -28.46 -3.24
N SER A 113 -14.56 -29.01 -4.38
CA SER A 113 -13.99 -30.36 -4.46
C SER A 113 -12.61 -30.45 -3.87
N TYR A 114 -12.37 -31.45 -3.06
CA TYR A 114 -11.02 -31.81 -2.57
C TYR A 114 -10.55 -33.16 -3.12
N LEU A 115 -11.34 -33.79 -3.99
CA LEU A 115 -11.04 -35.05 -4.66
C LEU A 115 -10.70 -34.88 -6.15
N ASP A 116 -10.88 -33.68 -6.67
CA ASP A 116 -10.62 -33.35 -8.07
C ASP A 116 -10.16 -31.88 -8.16
N SER A 117 -8.89 -31.68 -8.50
CA SER A 117 -8.30 -30.33 -8.65
C SER A 117 -8.62 -29.66 -10.00
N SER A 118 -9.22 -30.39 -10.95
CA SER A 118 -9.59 -29.87 -12.28
C SER A 118 -10.91 -29.11 -12.29
N VAL A 119 -11.73 -29.26 -11.24
CA VAL A 119 -13.05 -28.62 -11.15
C VAL A 119 -12.90 -27.11 -11.00
N ASP A 120 -13.57 -26.37 -11.91
CA ASP A 120 -13.62 -24.92 -11.93
C ASP A 120 -14.98 -24.39 -11.50
N GLY A 121 -15.02 -23.25 -10.82
CA GLY A 121 -16.27 -22.59 -10.45
C GLY A 121 -16.09 -21.54 -9.36
N SER A 122 -17.11 -20.73 -9.14
CA SER A 122 -17.12 -19.68 -8.12
C SER A 122 -17.21 -20.22 -6.69
N SER A 123 -17.58 -21.48 -6.53
CA SER A 123 -17.64 -22.19 -5.24
C SER A 123 -16.39 -23.03 -4.94
N GLU A 124 -15.43 -23.10 -5.87
CA GLU A 124 -14.23 -23.94 -5.77
C GLU A 124 -13.09 -23.24 -5.00
N ASN A 125 -13.38 -22.75 -3.78
CA ASN A 125 -12.42 -22.03 -2.95
C ASN A 125 -11.25 -22.92 -2.50
N TRP A 126 -11.50 -24.23 -2.27
CA TRP A 126 -10.46 -25.20 -1.95
C TRP A 126 -9.42 -25.29 -3.07
N ASN A 127 -9.87 -25.52 -4.31
CA ASN A 127 -8.99 -25.63 -5.46
C ASN A 127 -8.28 -24.31 -5.77
N ALA A 128 -8.98 -23.17 -5.65
CA ALA A 128 -8.41 -21.86 -5.84
C ALA A 128 -7.31 -21.54 -4.81
N PHE A 129 -7.48 -21.98 -3.57
CA PHE A 129 -6.47 -21.75 -2.53
C PHE A 129 -5.25 -22.66 -2.71
N TRP A 130 -5.44 -23.95 -2.91
CA TRP A 130 -4.34 -24.91 -2.88
C TRP A 130 -3.64 -25.12 -4.23
N PHE A 131 -4.36 -25.11 -5.34
CA PHE A 131 -3.85 -25.60 -6.63
C PHE A 131 -3.76 -24.54 -7.73
N ARG A 132 -4.31 -23.32 -7.54
CA ARG A 132 -4.30 -22.29 -8.57
C ARG A 132 -3.51 -21.08 -8.15
N GLU A 133 -2.57 -20.64 -9.00
CA GLU A 133 -1.89 -19.35 -8.84
C GLU A 133 -2.60 -18.26 -9.63
N GLY A 134 -2.79 -17.09 -9.00
CA GLY A 134 -3.34 -15.91 -9.69
C GLY A 134 -4.81 -15.98 -10.08
N GLN A 135 -5.53 -17.06 -9.72
CA GLN A 135 -6.96 -17.21 -9.95
C GLN A 135 -7.72 -17.26 -8.64
N GLY A 136 -8.71 -16.39 -8.47
CA GLY A 136 -9.66 -16.45 -7.38
C GLY A 136 -10.97 -17.05 -7.86
N ALA A 137 -11.60 -17.94 -7.08
CA ALA A 137 -12.93 -18.48 -7.37
C ALA A 137 -14.08 -17.48 -7.10
N LYS A 138 -13.76 -16.20 -6.86
CA LYS A 138 -14.72 -15.21 -6.38
C LYS A 138 -15.58 -14.63 -7.51
N PRO A 139 -16.91 -14.46 -7.27
CA PRO A 139 -17.78 -13.74 -8.19
C PRO A 139 -17.34 -12.27 -8.32
N THR A 140 -17.71 -11.61 -9.39
CA THR A 140 -17.36 -10.22 -9.75
C THR A 140 -17.69 -9.15 -8.69
N LYS A 141 -18.42 -9.52 -7.64
CA LYS A 141 -18.84 -8.62 -6.54
C LYS A 141 -17.88 -8.60 -5.34
N SER A 142 -16.86 -9.48 -5.30
CA SER A 142 -15.95 -9.55 -4.16
C SER A 142 -14.80 -8.55 -4.25
N ASN A 143 -14.28 -8.14 -3.09
CA ASN A 143 -13.19 -7.17 -2.95
C ASN A 143 -11.82 -7.74 -3.38
N GLY A 144 -11.63 -9.06 -3.38
CA GLY A 144 -10.39 -9.74 -3.74
C GLY A 144 -10.30 -10.10 -5.23
N GLY A 145 -9.40 -9.45 -5.97
CA GLY A 145 -9.38 -9.54 -7.43
C GLY A 145 -8.32 -10.42 -8.07
N ALA A 146 -7.24 -10.79 -7.39
CA ALA A 146 -6.06 -11.35 -8.05
C ALA A 146 -5.64 -12.76 -7.58
N GLY A 147 -6.21 -13.32 -6.51
CA GLY A 147 -5.82 -14.64 -5.97
C GLY A 147 -4.36 -14.70 -5.51
N GLN A 148 -3.72 -13.54 -5.32
CA GLN A 148 -2.30 -13.40 -4.97
C GLN A 148 -2.07 -13.26 -3.46
N GLY A 149 -3.09 -12.87 -2.70
CA GLY A 149 -2.98 -12.57 -1.28
C GLY A 149 -2.52 -13.74 -0.41
N LYS A 150 -2.79 -14.99 -0.82
CA LYS A 150 -2.30 -16.18 -0.13
C LYS A 150 -0.76 -16.26 -0.04
N ILE A 151 -0.04 -15.55 -0.91
CA ILE A 151 1.43 -15.52 -0.91
C ILE A 151 1.96 -14.88 0.37
N THR A 152 1.24 -13.92 0.94
CA THR A 152 1.62 -13.24 2.18
C THR A 152 1.73 -14.23 3.35
N LEU A 153 0.85 -15.24 3.41
CA LEU A 153 0.93 -16.30 4.41
C LEU A 153 2.26 -17.07 4.31
N TYR A 154 2.68 -17.46 3.09
CA TYR A 154 3.93 -18.16 2.87
C TYR A 154 5.15 -17.30 3.18
N THR A 155 5.14 -16.03 2.82
CA THR A 155 6.26 -15.11 3.09
C THR A 155 6.37 -14.75 4.57
N THR A 156 5.29 -14.85 5.33
CA THR A 156 5.25 -14.68 6.78
C THR A 156 5.99 -15.81 7.51
N SER A 157 5.92 -17.04 7.02
CA SER A 157 6.69 -18.15 7.59
C SER A 157 8.17 -18.10 7.19
N ALA A 158 9.08 -18.27 8.14
CA ALA A 158 10.52 -18.39 7.86
C ALA A 158 10.82 -19.61 6.97
N ILE A 159 10.06 -20.66 7.15
CA ILE A 159 10.15 -21.89 6.36
C ILE A 159 9.13 -21.98 5.23
N ARG A 160 8.47 -20.84 4.89
CA ARG A 160 7.54 -20.71 3.77
C ARG A 160 6.47 -21.82 3.74
N THR A 161 5.99 -22.20 4.90
CA THR A 161 4.99 -23.27 5.10
C THR A 161 3.72 -22.68 5.66
N VAL A 162 2.59 -23.13 5.14
CA VAL A 162 1.24 -22.75 5.61
C VAL A 162 0.40 -24.01 5.68
N LEU A 163 -0.36 -24.13 6.76
CA LEU A 163 -1.41 -25.14 6.88
C LEU A 163 -2.76 -24.41 6.98
N ALA A 164 -3.82 -25.03 6.45
CA ALA A 164 -5.17 -24.57 6.65
C ALA A 164 -6.05 -25.73 7.11
N LEU A 165 -6.67 -25.54 8.27
CA LEU A 165 -7.77 -26.36 8.77
C LEU A 165 -9.08 -25.62 8.47
N THR A 166 -9.93 -26.19 7.64
CA THR A 166 -11.24 -25.61 7.33
C THR A 166 -12.36 -26.48 7.93
N HIS A 167 -13.35 -25.83 8.53
CA HIS A 167 -14.64 -26.43 8.86
C HIS A 167 -15.68 -25.86 7.87
N ARG A 168 -16.21 -26.68 6.98
CA ARG A 168 -17.04 -26.27 5.87
C ARG A 168 -18.49 -26.06 6.31
N ALA A 169 -19.09 -24.97 5.88
CA ALA A 169 -20.51 -24.70 6.20
C ALA A 169 -21.46 -25.64 5.46
N SER A 170 -21.10 -26.06 4.24
CA SER A 170 -21.98 -26.86 3.35
C SER A 170 -22.18 -28.30 3.80
N ASP A 171 -21.15 -28.96 4.33
CA ASP A 171 -21.18 -30.39 4.67
C ASP A 171 -20.59 -30.74 6.04
N GLY A 172 -20.19 -29.73 6.83
CA GLY A 172 -19.64 -29.90 8.18
C GLY A 172 -18.31 -30.64 8.25
N LYS A 173 -17.62 -30.85 7.11
CA LYS A 173 -16.36 -31.57 7.10
C LYS A 173 -15.21 -30.71 7.59
N GLU A 174 -14.34 -31.33 8.36
CA GLU A 174 -13.06 -30.77 8.74
C GLU A 174 -11.96 -31.34 7.82
N LEU A 175 -11.23 -30.43 7.20
CA LEU A 175 -10.19 -30.75 6.22
C LEU A 175 -8.92 -29.98 6.53
N LEU A 176 -7.81 -30.68 6.74
CA LEU A 176 -6.49 -30.08 6.99
C LEU A 176 -5.54 -30.42 5.84
N LEU A 177 -4.88 -29.42 5.29
CA LEU A 177 -3.81 -29.59 4.31
C LEU A 177 -2.72 -28.57 4.55
N GLY A 178 -1.46 -28.93 4.29
CA GLY A 178 -0.31 -28.06 4.36
C GLY A 178 0.42 -27.94 3.03
N CYS A 179 1.12 -26.83 2.85
CA CYS A 179 1.98 -26.62 1.69
C CYS A 179 3.22 -25.82 2.08
N CYS A 180 4.37 -26.28 1.61
CA CYS A 180 5.64 -25.54 1.64
C CYS A 180 5.97 -25.05 0.24
N ARG A 181 6.38 -23.77 0.12
CA ARG A 181 6.78 -23.15 -1.15
C ARG A 181 8.23 -22.69 -1.08
N PHE A 182 9.13 -23.47 -1.65
CA PHE A 182 10.54 -23.10 -1.80
C PHE A 182 10.68 -21.94 -2.80
N ARG A 183 11.73 -21.15 -2.65
CA ARG A 183 11.99 -20.02 -3.56
C ARG A 183 12.24 -20.48 -4.99
N GLN A 184 12.89 -21.63 -5.14
CA GLN A 184 13.27 -22.23 -6.42
C GLN A 184 13.34 -23.75 -6.30
N ASN A 185 13.47 -24.41 -7.43
CA ASN A 185 13.77 -25.85 -7.46
C ASN A 185 15.16 -26.10 -6.86
N TYR A 186 15.33 -27.19 -6.15
CA TYR A 186 16.55 -27.48 -5.39
C TYR A 186 17.00 -28.94 -5.59
N LYS A 187 18.17 -29.27 -5.04
CA LYS A 187 18.75 -30.61 -5.06
C LYS A 187 19.10 -31.03 -3.65
N LEU A 188 18.90 -32.30 -3.34
CA LEU A 188 19.36 -32.86 -2.05
C LEU A 188 20.87 -33.14 -2.09
N PRO A 189 21.58 -32.95 -0.97
CA PRO A 189 22.95 -33.44 -0.80
C PRO A 189 22.98 -34.95 -1.00
N GLY A 190 23.93 -35.43 -1.79
CA GLY A 190 24.09 -36.87 -2.08
C GLY A 190 23.33 -37.36 -3.32
N ASN A 191 22.38 -36.64 -3.85
CA ASN A 191 21.71 -36.96 -5.13
C ASN A 191 21.63 -35.74 -6.06
N PRO A 192 22.75 -35.31 -6.66
CA PRO A 192 22.78 -34.11 -7.52
C PRO A 192 22.08 -34.30 -8.87
N ALA A 193 21.73 -35.51 -9.25
CA ALA A 193 21.04 -35.81 -10.50
C ALA A 193 19.55 -35.47 -10.45
N GLU A 194 18.93 -35.54 -9.28
CA GLU A 194 17.50 -35.25 -9.08
C GLU A 194 17.29 -33.80 -8.69
N ARG A 195 16.30 -33.18 -9.37
CA ARG A 195 15.80 -31.85 -9.04
C ARG A 195 14.43 -31.98 -8.39
N TRP A 196 14.24 -31.29 -7.29
CA TRP A 196 13.00 -31.28 -6.52
C TRP A 196 12.16 -30.04 -6.83
N SER A 197 10.84 -30.23 -6.85
CA SER A 197 9.87 -29.16 -7.07
C SER A 197 9.94 -28.09 -6.00
N LYS A 198 9.65 -26.86 -6.40
CA LYS A 198 9.51 -25.74 -5.47
C LYS A 198 8.27 -25.83 -4.57
N GLU A 199 7.35 -26.76 -4.79
CA GLU A 199 6.19 -26.99 -3.93
C GLU A 199 6.20 -28.39 -3.35
N ALA A 200 5.86 -28.49 -2.06
CA ALA A 200 5.62 -29.74 -1.36
C ALA A 200 4.28 -29.66 -0.61
N ARG A 201 3.53 -30.75 -0.61
CA ARG A 201 2.24 -30.86 0.08
C ARG A 201 2.38 -31.73 1.33
N TRP A 202 1.72 -31.32 2.41
CA TRP A 202 1.57 -32.10 3.63
C TRP A 202 0.12 -32.53 3.77
N SER A 203 -0.14 -33.82 3.60
CA SER A 203 -1.47 -34.37 3.36
C SER A 203 -1.64 -35.79 3.89
N SER A 204 -2.78 -36.43 3.67
CA SER A 204 -2.98 -37.85 3.94
C SER A 204 -2.42 -38.77 2.85
N THR A 205 -2.04 -38.23 1.70
CA THR A 205 -1.50 -38.97 0.55
C THR A 205 -0.03 -39.24 0.75
N LYS A 206 0.40 -40.50 0.53
CA LYS A 206 1.80 -40.94 0.67
C LYS A 206 2.58 -40.82 -0.63
N THR A 207 1.93 -41.08 -1.75
CA THR A 207 2.57 -41.18 -3.06
C THR A 207 2.85 -39.78 -3.61
N PRO A 208 4.11 -39.44 -3.91
CA PRO A 208 4.42 -38.24 -4.68
C PRO A 208 3.65 -38.23 -6.02
N ARG A 209 3.23 -37.08 -6.51
CA ARG A 209 2.45 -36.86 -7.73
C ARG A 209 0.96 -37.28 -7.69
N ASP A 210 0.51 -38.04 -6.70
CA ASP A 210 -0.91 -38.22 -6.48
C ASP A 210 -1.54 -36.96 -5.91
N LEU A 211 -2.83 -36.75 -6.15
CA LEU A 211 -3.55 -35.61 -5.59
C LEU A 211 -3.41 -35.57 -4.06
N ALA A 212 -3.02 -34.44 -3.53
CA ALA A 212 -2.90 -34.24 -2.09
C ALA A 212 -4.30 -34.22 -1.44
N ILE A 213 -4.69 -35.34 -0.84
CA ILE A 213 -5.95 -35.49 -0.13
C ILE A 213 -5.82 -34.93 1.29
N PRO A 214 -6.75 -34.09 1.76
CA PRO A 214 -6.67 -33.52 3.11
C PRO A 214 -6.71 -34.56 4.21
N ILE A 215 -6.08 -34.26 5.32
CA ILE A 215 -6.13 -35.03 6.56
C ILE A 215 -7.52 -34.83 7.19
N LYS A 216 -8.18 -35.94 7.54
CA LYS A 216 -9.53 -36.00 8.13
C LYS A 216 -9.58 -36.87 9.40
N ASP A 217 -8.44 -37.33 9.86
CA ASP A 217 -8.34 -38.16 11.07
C ASP A 217 -8.77 -37.33 12.27
N ALA A 218 -9.94 -37.63 12.82
CA ALA A 218 -10.56 -36.86 13.89
C ALA A 218 -9.68 -36.83 15.16
N VAL A 219 -9.01 -37.95 15.48
CA VAL A 219 -8.13 -38.03 16.66
C VAL A 219 -6.92 -37.10 16.48
N PHE A 220 -6.33 -37.10 15.30
CA PHE A 220 -5.23 -36.22 14.98
C PHE A 220 -5.63 -34.75 14.95
N LEU A 221 -6.81 -34.43 14.37
CA LEU A 221 -7.31 -33.06 14.31
C LEU A 221 -7.66 -32.50 15.70
N GLU A 222 -8.28 -33.30 16.57
CA GLU A 222 -8.53 -32.87 17.95
C GLU A 222 -7.24 -32.58 18.71
N LYS A 223 -6.26 -33.45 18.58
CA LYS A 223 -4.97 -33.26 19.22
C LYS A 223 -4.23 -32.01 18.70
N LEU A 224 -4.28 -31.75 17.39
CA LEU A 224 -3.76 -30.50 16.79
C LEU A 224 -4.47 -29.28 17.36
N LYS A 225 -5.80 -29.32 17.49
CA LYS A 225 -6.60 -28.22 18.07
C LYS A 225 -6.21 -27.95 19.53
N GLU A 226 -6.00 -29.00 20.32
CA GLU A 226 -5.52 -28.87 21.69
C GLU A 226 -4.12 -28.24 21.75
N GLU A 227 -3.14 -28.81 21.01
CA GLU A 227 -1.75 -28.37 21.00
C GLU A 227 -1.59 -26.92 20.55
N LEU A 228 -2.38 -26.48 19.57
CA LEU A 228 -2.38 -25.11 19.04
C LEU A 228 -3.44 -24.20 19.69
N GLN A 229 -4.15 -24.68 20.71
CA GLN A 229 -5.16 -23.93 21.47
C GLN A 229 -6.27 -23.30 20.60
N LEU A 230 -6.65 -23.97 19.50
CA LEU A 230 -7.65 -23.47 18.57
C LEU A 230 -9.01 -23.27 19.24
N LYS A 231 -9.74 -22.23 18.83
CA LYS A 231 -11.05 -21.87 19.38
C LYS A 231 -12.22 -22.23 18.46
N ARG A 232 -11.94 -22.89 17.35
CA ARG A 232 -12.92 -23.16 16.30
C ARG A 232 -14.12 -23.99 16.78
N GLY A 233 -13.89 -25.08 17.50
CA GLY A 233 -14.95 -26.06 17.78
C GLY A 233 -15.60 -26.55 16.48
N THR A 234 -16.94 -26.48 16.39
CA THR A 234 -17.74 -26.84 15.20
C THR A 234 -18.16 -25.64 14.35
N ARG A 235 -17.63 -24.44 14.62
CA ARG A 235 -17.96 -23.22 13.89
C ARG A 235 -17.32 -23.25 12.49
N ALA A 236 -18.12 -22.96 11.45
CA ALA A 236 -17.62 -22.88 10.08
C ALA A 236 -16.58 -21.75 9.89
N GLY A 237 -15.65 -21.98 8.96
CA GLY A 237 -14.58 -21.03 8.63
C GLY A 237 -13.24 -21.73 8.40
N THR A 238 -12.15 -20.95 8.37
CA THR A 238 -10.78 -21.43 8.11
C THR A 238 -9.83 -21.01 9.23
N THR A 239 -8.94 -21.91 9.63
CA THR A 239 -7.80 -21.63 10.51
C THR A 239 -6.53 -21.76 9.70
N PHE A 240 -5.79 -20.66 9.52
CA PHE A 240 -4.44 -20.71 9.00
C PHE A 240 -3.44 -20.89 10.13
N ILE A 241 -2.50 -21.80 9.93
CA ILE A 241 -1.42 -22.10 10.86
C ILE A 241 -0.12 -21.84 10.13
N VAL A 242 0.63 -20.84 10.60
CA VAL A 242 1.89 -20.40 10.00
C VAL A 242 3.04 -20.75 10.96
N PRO A 243 3.78 -21.84 10.72
CA PRO A 243 4.90 -22.22 11.56
C PRO A 243 6.09 -21.28 11.38
N MET A 244 6.81 -21.05 12.48
CA MET A 244 8.00 -20.19 12.51
C MET A 244 7.74 -18.83 11.86
N PRO A 245 6.78 -18.04 12.37
CA PRO A 245 6.51 -16.71 11.80
C PRO A 245 7.79 -15.87 11.93
N LYS A 246 8.08 -15.07 10.88
CA LYS A 246 9.12 -14.06 10.96
C LYS A 246 8.74 -13.06 12.03
N VAL A 247 9.64 -12.17 12.42
CA VAL A 247 9.43 -11.20 13.51
C VAL A 247 8.08 -10.50 13.38
N ILE A 248 7.07 -11.05 14.07
CA ILE A 248 5.70 -10.55 14.13
C ILE A 248 5.31 -10.48 15.61
N THR A 249 4.76 -9.35 16.03
CA THR A 249 4.23 -9.17 17.38
C THR A 249 2.73 -8.97 17.34
N LEU A 250 2.02 -9.40 18.38
CA LEU A 250 0.58 -9.15 18.52
C LEU A 250 0.28 -7.65 18.52
N ALA A 251 1.18 -6.81 19.06
CA ALA A 251 1.03 -5.35 19.04
C ALA A 251 1.08 -4.78 17.62
N ALA A 252 1.98 -5.29 16.76
CA ALA A 252 2.05 -4.88 15.36
C ALA A 252 0.78 -5.30 14.59
N ILE A 253 0.27 -6.52 14.84
CA ILE A 253 -1.00 -6.99 14.28
C ILE A 253 -2.15 -6.09 14.74
N GLN A 254 -2.23 -5.76 16.03
CA GLN A 254 -3.26 -4.88 16.60
C GLN A 254 -3.25 -3.50 15.93
N SER A 255 -2.08 -2.89 15.78
CA SER A 255 -1.91 -1.62 15.09
C SER A 255 -2.38 -1.70 13.63
N ALA A 256 -1.97 -2.75 12.90
CA ALA A 256 -2.38 -2.98 11.53
C ALA A 256 -3.90 -3.17 11.39
N VAL A 257 -4.53 -3.93 12.29
CA VAL A 257 -6.01 -4.12 12.31
C VAL A 257 -6.72 -2.78 12.46
N ILE A 258 -6.31 -1.95 13.41
CA ILE A 258 -6.94 -0.65 13.67
C ILE A 258 -6.76 0.30 12.48
N ASN A 259 -5.58 0.32 11.89
CA ASN A 259 -5.27 1.21 10.77
C ASN A 259 -5.98 0.81 9.47
N GLU A 260 -6.11 -0.50 9.18
CA GLU A 260 -6.63 -0.99 7.90
C GLU A 260 -8.15 -1.24 7.93
N PHE A 261 -8.71 -1.67 9.08
CA PHE A 261 -10.09 -2.15 9.17
C PHE A 261 -10.96 -1.35 10.13
N TYR A 262 -10.62 -0.09 10.37
CA TYR A 262 -11.40 0.80 11.24
C TYR A 262 -12.89 0.82 10.88
N PHE A 263 -13.23 1.00 9.61
CA PHE A 263 -14.61 1.15 9.14
C PHE A 263 -15.46 -0.12 9.29
N PRO A 264 -15.05 -1.30 8.82
CA PRO A 264 -15.87 -2.51 8.98
C PRO A 264 -16.04 -2.90 10.44
N ILE A 265 -15.03 -2.68 11.29
CA ILE A 265 -15.11 -2.94 12.74
C ILE A 265 -16.05 -1.93 13.39
N ARG A 266 -15.88 -0.63 13.15
CA ARG A 266 -16.73 0.42 13.74
C ARG A 266 -18.19 0.27 13.35
N ARG A 267 -18.47 -0.34 12.20
CA ARG A 267 -19.82 -0.66 11.72
C ARG A 267 -20.37 -2.01 12.19
N GLY A 268 -19.67 -2.71 13.07
CA GLY A 268 -20.09 -3.99 13.62
C GLY A 268 -20.13 -5.15 12.62
N ARG A 269 -19.40 -5.05 11.49
CA ARG A 269 -19.33 -6.13 10.49
C ARG A 269 -18.16 -7.08 10.70
N LEU A 270 -17.15 -6.60 11.40
CA LEU A 270 -15.93 -7.33 11.72
C LEU A 270 -15.62 -7.15 13.21
N LYS A 271 -15.26 -8.23 13.85
CA LYS A 271 -14.68 -8.27 15.19
C LYS A 271 -13.34 -8.98 15.11
N VAL A 272 -12.30 -8.41 15.68
CA VAL A 272 -10.96 -9.02 15.68
C VAL A 272 -10.49 -9.20 17.11
N LEU A 273 -9.96 -10.40 17.40
CA LEU A 273 -9.30 -10.67 18.67
C LEU A 273 -7.81 -10.86 18.37
N VAL A 274 -6.96 -10.09 19.05
CA VAL A 274 -5.50 -10.18 18.92
C VAL A 274 -4.93 -10.56 20.28
N GLY A 275 -4.60 -11.84 20.45
CA GLY A 275 -4.36 -12.40 21.77
C GLY A 275 -5.57 -12.19 22.69
N ASN A 276 -5.36 -11.43 23.76
CA ASN A 276 -6.43 -11.13 24.75
C ASN A 276 -7.16 -9.80 24.46
N VAL A 277 -6.80 -9.07 23.40
CA VAL A 277 -7.40 -7.77 23.09
C VAL A 277 -8.52 -7.94 22.07
N ALA A 278 -9.74 -7.57 22.46
CA ALA A 278 -10.89 -7.52 21.56
C ALA A 278 -10.97 -6.14 20.88
N ILE A 279 -11.00 -6.14 19.56
CA ILE A 279 -11.16 -4.96 18.70
C ILE A 279 -12.51 -5.10 18.02
N ASP A 280 -13.49 -4.36 18.49
CA ASP A 280 -14.89 -4.37 18.02
C ASP A 280 -15.45 -2.95 17.91
N SER A 281 -16.74 -2.83 17.59
CA SER A 281 -17.39 -1.53 17.39
C SER A 281 -17.38 -0.61 18.63
N GLU A 282 -17.22 -1.16 19.81
CA GLU A 282 -17.21 -0.39 21.07
C GLU A 282 -15.78 0.01 21.46
N SER A 283 -14.81 -0.88 21.26
CA SER A 283 -13.43 -0.71 21.71
C SER A 283 -12.54 0.05 20.70
N ILE A 284 -12.82 -0.06 19.40
CA ILE A 284 -11.90 0.42 18.36
C ILE A 284 -11.61 1.91 18.44
N SER A 285 -12.60 2.75 18.76
CA SER A 285 -12.41 4.20 18.86
C SER A 285 -11.41 4.55 19.97
N LYS A 286 -11.52 3.89 21.13
CA LYS A 286 -10.59 4.06 22.24
C LYS A 286 -9.20 3.56 21.88
N LEU A 287 -9.10 2.35 21.34
CA LEU A 287 -7.82 1.76 20.93
C LEU A 287 -7.11 2.60 19.86
N ALA A 288 -7.84 3.19 18.91
CA ALA A 288 -7.29 4.08 17.91
C ALA A 288 -6.71 5.38 18.52
N ILE A 289 -7.31 5.89 19.58
CA ILE A 289 -6.76 7.04 20.34
C ILE A 289 -5.50 6.63 21.09
N GLU A 290 -5.48 5.46 21.71
CA GLU A 290 -4.33 4.93 22.45
C GLU A 290 -3.09 4.70 21.55
N LEU A 291 -3.29 4.41 20.26
CA LEU A 291 -2.18 4.36 19.29
C LEU A 291 -1.48 5.72 19.11
N GLY A 292 -2.16 6.82 19.44
CA GLY A 292 -1.58 8.16 19.38
C GLY A 292 -0.97 8.50 18.01
N ASN A 293 0.21 9.09 18.02
CA ASN A 293 0.91 9.48 16.78
C ASN A 293 1.55 8.31 16.01
N THR A 294 1.58 7.11 16.57
CA THR A 294 2.10 5.91 15.88
C THR A 294 1.08 5.32 14.89
N GLY A 295 -0.18 5.77 14.93
CA GLY A 295 -1.17 5.38 13.95
C GLY A 295 -1.00 6.10 12.61
N ARG A 296 -1.44 5.47 11.53
CA ARG A 296 -1.36 6.01 10.15
C ARG A 296 -2.08 7.35 9.96
N HIS A 297 -3.13 7.59 10.71
CA HIS A 297 -3.99 8.78 10.59
C HIS A 297 -3.74 9.74 11.76
N ALA A 298 -3.66 11.03 11.46
CA ALA A 298 -3.53 12.09 12.45
C ALA A 298 -4.72 12.08 13.44
N PRO A 299 -4.52 12.51 14.71
CA PRO A 299 -5.57 12.47 15.72
C PRO A 299 -6.84 13.24 15.33
N ASP A 300 -6.71 14.41 14.73
CA ASP A 300 -7.80 15.24 14.22
C ASP A 300 -8.59 14.54 13.11
N PHE A 301 -7.89 13.84 12.22
CA PHE A 301 -8.53 13.06 11.17
C PHE A 301 -9.32 11.87 11.74
N ARG A 302 -8.86 11.24 12.83
CA ARG A 302 -9.61 10.16 13.49
C ARG A 302 -10.91 10.66 14.12
N VAL A 303 -10.89 11.83 14.78
CA VAL A 303 -12.11 12.45 15.30
C VAL A 303 -13.09 12.73 14.17
N PHE A 304 -12.60 13.29 13.08
CA PHE A 304 -13.42 13.54 11.89
C PHE A 304 -14.00 12.24 11.30
N MET A 305 -13.22 11.15 11.26
CA MET A 305 -13.69 9.84 10.78
C MET A 305 -14.92 9.35 11.54
N GLU A 306 -14.95 9.49 12.87
CA GLU A 306 -16.09 9.09 13.70
C GLU A 306 -17.37 9.87 13.36
N GLU A 307 -17.25 11.18 13.21
CA GLU A 307 -18.38 12.05 12.84
C GLU A 307 -18.85 11.74 11.41
N ALA A 308 -17.91 11.55 10.49
CA ALA A 308 -18.20 11.23 9.08
C ALA A 308 -18.90 9.88 8.91
N ILE A 309 -18.55 8.87 9.70
CA ILE A 309 -19.22 7.56 9.66
C ILE A 309 -20.68 7.71 10.05
N LYS A 310 -21.00 8.46 11.11
CA LYS A 310 -22.37 8.71 11.54
C LYS A 310 -23.17 9.43 10.45
N LEU A 311 -22.59 10.49 9.87
CA LEU A 311 -23.22 11.24 8.79
C LEU A 311 -23.46 10.42 7.53
N HIS A 312 -22.55 9.48 7.21
CA HIS A 312 -22.72 8.60 6.07
C HIS A 312 -23.81 7.55 6.28
N ILE A 313 -23.90 6.97 7.48
CA ILE A 313 -24.83 5.87 7.79
C ILE A 313 -26.22 6.39 8.07
N ASP A 314 -26.32 7.39 8.93
CA ASP A 314 -27.58 7.79 9.60
C ASP A 314 -28.25 9.01 8.97
N CYS A 315 -27.53 9.74 8.09
CA CYS A 315 -28.02 11.01 7.56
C CYS A 315 -28.15 10.99 6.03
N LEU A 316 -29.15 11.71 5.53
CA LEU A 316 -29.24 12.05 4.11
C LEU A 316 -28.10 13.02 3.75
N PRO A 317 -27.65 13.04 2.48
CA PRO A 317 -26.68 14.05 2.03
C PRO A 317 -27.26 15.46 2.17
N MET A 318 -26.42 16.42 2.53
CA MET A 318 -26.79 17.83 2.62
C MET A 318 -27.11 18.42 1.24
N ALA A 319 -26.41 17.90 0.23
CA ALA A 319 -26.64 18.29 -1.18
C ALA A 319 -26.39 17.08 -2.09
N LYS A 320 -27.13 17.07 -3.21
CA LYS A 320 -26.95 16.08 -4.29
C LYS A 320 -26.61 16.81 -5.58
N ALA A 321 -25.50 16.43 -6.20
CA ALA A 321 -25.20 16.93 -7.53
C ALA A 321 -26.18 16.36 -8.55
N LYS A 322 -26.80 17.25 -9.37
CA LYS A 322 -27.84 16.87 -10.37
C LYS A 322 -27.29 16.04 -11.51
N HIS A 323 -26.06 16.30 -11.93
CA HIS A 323 -25.43 15.66 -13.08
C HIS A 323 -24.03 15.20 -12.74
N SER A 324 -23.57 14.19 -13.45
CA SER A 324 -22.18 13.78 -13.40
C SER A 324 -21.30 14.88 -14.01
N TRP A 325 -20.47 15.50 -13.21
CA TRP A 325 -19.52 16.54 -13.61
C TRP A 325 -18.27 15.99 -14.33
N VAL A 326 -18.24 14.70 -14.58
CA VAL A 326 -17.13 13.94 -15.21
C VAL A 326 -16.66 14.53 -16.55
N ARG A 327 -17.55 15.18 -17.28
CA ARG A 327 -17.25 15.84 -18.57
C ARG A 327 -16.90 17.31 -18.43
N GLU A 328 -17.13 17.89 -17.27
CA GLU A 328 -16.87 19.31 -17.00
C GLU A 328 -15.62 19.45 -16.14
N PRO A 329 -14.72 20.39 -16.46
CA PRO A 329 -13.46 20.54 -15.74
C PRO A 329 -13.62 21.13 -14.33
N LYS A 330 -14.77 21.75 -14.03
CA LYS A 330 -15.03 22.42 -12.74
C LYS A 330 -16.47 22.20 -12.28
N LEU A 331 -16.68 22.14 -10.96
CA LEU A 331 -18.01 22.26 -10.38
C LEU A 331 -18.53 23.70 -10.54
N SER A 332 -19.83 23.83 -10.77
CA SER A 332 -20.54 25.12 -10.89
C SER A 332 -21.82 25.10 -10.07
N GLU A 333 -22.42 26.24 -9.89
CA GLU A 333 -23.71 26.39 -9.18
C GLU A 333 -24.84 25.60 -9.84
N LEU A 334 -24.76 25.38 -11.15
CA LEU A 334 -25.74 24.60 -11.92
C LEU A 334 -25.85 23.14 -11.49
N HIS A 335 -24.81 22.59 -10.84
CA HIS A 335 -24.81 21.21 -10.36
C HIS A 335 -25.67 21.01 -9.12
N PHE A 336 -26.12 22.06 -8.44
CA PHE A 336 -26.84 21.96 -7.17
C PHE A 336 -28.17 22.67 -7.20
N GLU A 337 -29.08 22.27 -6.31
CA GLU A 337 -30.28 23.09 -6.03
C GLU A 337 -29.87 24.36 -5.26
N PRO A 338 -30.44 25.52 -5.57
CA PRO A 338 -30.05 26.81 -4.94
C PRO A 338 -30.11 26.78 -3.41
N VAL A 339 -31.13 26.12 -2.84
CA VAL A 339 -31.31 26.01 -1.38
C VAL A 339 -30.21 25.15 -0.75
N GLU A 340 -29.92 23.98 -1.36
CA GLU A 340 -28.86 23.08 -0.92
C GLU A 340 -27.48 23.75 -1.03
N LEU A 341 -27.24 24.47 -2.14
CA LEU A 341 -25.99 25.19 -2.36
C LEU A 341 -25.74 26.27 -1.30
N LYS A 342 -26.79 27.03 -0.95
CA LYS A 342 -26.68 28.06 0.08
C LYS A 342 -26.32 27.46 1.44
N ALA A 343 -26.98 26.38 1.81
CA ALA A 343 -26.69 25.64 3.05
C ALA A 343 -25.26 25.05 3.05
N LEU A 344 -24.84 24.50 1.91
CA LEU A 344 -23.52 23.94 1.72
C LEU A 344 -22.40 24.98 1.89
N LYS A 345 -22.53 26.13 1.24
CA LYS A 345 -21.57 27.25 1.34
C LYS A 345 -21.48 27.76 2.79
N ALA A 346 -22.61 27.99 3.45
CA ALA A 346 -22.64 28.45 4.84
C ALA A 346 -21.99 27.46 5.80
N ALA A 347 -22.29 26.15 5.66
CA ALA A 347 -21.70 25.13 6.51
C ALA A 347 -20.18 25.00 6.28
N PHE A 348 -19.72 25.13 5.04
CA PHE A 348 -18.29 25.09 4.71
C PHE A 348 -17.54 26.31 5.27
N GLU A 349 -18.08 27.51 5.14
CA GLU A 349 -17.53 28.78 5.71
C GLU A 349 -17.44 28.71 7.24
N ASP A 350 -18.41 28.07 7.90
CA ASP A 350 -18.42 27.83 9.35
C ASP A 350 -17.50 26.68 9.80
N SER A 351 -16.70 26.09 8.91
CA SER A 351 -15.87 24.90 9.17
C SER A 351 -16.67 23.71 9.73
N LYS A 352 -17.95 23.62 9.40
CA LYS A 352 -18.80 22.47 9.71
C LYS A 352 -18.59 21.34 8.73
N ILE A 353 -18.93 20.12 9.13
CA ILE A 353 -18.87 18.96 8.23
C ILE A 353 -19.97 19.09 7.18
N ILE A 354 -19.60 18.93 5.92
CA ILE A 354 -20.52 18.86 4.78
C ILE A 354 -20.56 17.43 4.23
N ASN A 355 -21.69 17.05 3.65
CA ASN A 355 -21.97 15.71 3.12
C ASN A 355 -22.65 15.83 1.76
N VAL A 356 -21.93 15.50 0.69
CA VAL A 356 -22.37 15.71 -0.70
C VAL A 356 -22.36 14.39 -1.47
N GLU A 357 -23.46 14.10 -2.17
CA GLU A 357 -23.58 12.93 -3.04
C GLU A 357 -23.38 13.32 -4.51
N PHE A 358 -22.55 12.55 -5.20
CA PHE A 358 -22.23 12.74 -6.61
C PHE A 358 -22.67 11.55 -7.45
N PRO A 359 -23.42 11.76 -8.54
CA PRO A 359 -23.69 10.71 -9.52
C PRO A 359 -22.51 10.55 -10.47
N VAL A 360 -22.29 9.33 -10.95
CA VAL A 360 -21.27 9.01 -11.94
C VAL A 360 -21.80 7.93 -12.89
N GLN A 361 -21.49 8.02 -14.17
CA GLN A 361 -21.87 7.03 -15.14
C GLN A 361 -20.78 5.97 -15.29
N VAL A 362 -21.19 4.69 -15.28
CA VAL A 362 -20.35 3.52 -15.51
C VAL A 362 -20.91 2.76 -16.69
N THR A 363 -20.15 2.65 -17.78
CA THR A 363 -20.58 1.95 -18.99
C THR A 363 -19.74 0.70 -19.20
N LYS A 364 -20.36 -0.45 -19.28
CA LYS A 364 -19.70 -1.72 -19.66
C LYS A 364 -19.55 -1.82 -21.17
N LYS A 365 -18.54 -2.54 -21.65
CA LYS A 365 -18.30 -2.72 -23.09
C LYS A 365 -19.35 -3.57 -23.79
N ASP A 366 -19.91 -4.52 -23.07
CA ASP A 366 -20.98 -5.43 -23.51
C ASP A 366 -22.39 -4.82 -23.42
N SER A 367 -22.50 -3.55 -22.97
CA SER A 367 -23.75 -2.83 -22.82
C SER A 367 -23.74 -1.51 -23.58
N THR A 368 -24.89 -1.12 -24.12
CA THR A 368 -25.14 0.23 -24.66
C THR A 368 -25.65 1.18 -23.59
N GLU A 369 -26.18 0.67 -22.49
CA GLU A 369 -26.73 1.46 -21.41
C GLU A 369 -25.64 1.84 -20.41
N ALA A 370 -25.62 3.12 -20.04
CA ALA A 370 -24.82 3.63 -18.96
C ALA A 370 -25.52 3.35 -17.63
N LEU A 371 -24.85 2.59 -16.76
CA LEU A 371 -25.32 2.37 -15.40
C LEU A 371 -24.98 3.59 -14.54
N GLN A 372 -25.93 4.04 -13.75
CA GLN A 372 -25.71 5.12 -12.83
C GLN A 372 -25.12 4.58 -11.54
N GLY A 373 -23.95 5.11 -11.17
CA GLY A 373 -23.33 4.90 -9.87
C GLY A 373 -23.44 6.17 -9.05
N THR A 374 -23.25 6.05 -7.75
CA THR A 374 -23.15 7.20 -6.82
C THR A 374 -22.02 6.98 -5.84
N PHE A 375 -21.44 8.09 -5.37
CA PHE A 375 -20.52 8.11 -4.25
C PHE A 375 -20.73 9.36 -3.41
N ARG A 376 -20.25 9.35 -2.17
CA ARG A 376 -20.49 10.43 -1.21
C ARG A 376 -19.17 10.96 -0.69
N VAL A 377 -19.03 12.28 -0.70
CA VAL A 377 -17.89 13.01 -0.12
C VAL A 377 -18.34 13.69 1.16
N ILE A 378 -17.66 13.38 2.26
CA ILE A 378 -17.81 14.07 3.53
C ILE A 378 -16.53 14.87 3.74
N LEU A 379 -16.67 16.17 3.99
CA LEU A 379 -15.57 17.13 3.97
C LEU A 379 -15.72 18.11 5.12
N LYS A 380 -14.58 18.51 5.72
CA LYS A 380 -14.49 19.57 6.73
C LYS A 380 -13.26 20.42 6.48
N GLN A 381 -13.34 21.73 6.65
CA GLN A 381 -12.14 22.57 6.75
C GLN A 381 -11.40 22.26 8.06
N ASN A 382 -10.08 22.29 8.00
CA ASN A 382 -9.20 22.10 9.16
C ASN A 382 -8.17 23.23 9.21
N PRO A 383 -8.60 24.48 9.48
CA PRO A 383 -7.74 25.66 9.41
C PRO A 383 -6.55 25.60 10.36
N ASP A 384 -6.68 24.89 11.48
CA ASP A 384 -5.62 24.69 12.47
C ASP A 384 -4.71 23.50 12.13
N GLY A 385 -5.00 22.75 11.08
CA GLY A 385 -4.25 21.60 10.63
C GLY A 385 -3.03 21.97 9.78
N GLU A 386 -1.95 21.23 9.92
CA GLU A 386 -0.74 21.44 9.11
C GLU A 386 -0.92 21.05 7.65
N GLN A 387 -1.76 20.05 7.37
CA GLN A 387 -1.97 19.49 6.02
C GLN A 387 -3.38 18.91 5.85
N SER A 388 -3.79 18.77 4.59
CA SER A 388 -5.03 18.07 4.26
C SER A 388 -4.86 16.56 4.39
N HIS A 389 -5.92 15.90 4.87
CA HIS A 389 -6.01 14.44 4.91
C HIS A 389 -7.23 13.97 4.12
N GLU A 390 -7.05 12.90 3.33
CA GLU A 390 -8.15 12.26 2.62
C GLU A 390 -8.01 10.74 2.64
N LEU A 391 -9.15 10.05 2.65
CA LEU A 391 -9.23 8.61 2.56
C LEU A 391 -10.45 8.22 1.72
N PHE A 392 -10.25 7.29 0.80
CA PHE A 392 -11.33 6.70 0.02
C PHE A 392 -11.73 5.37 0.65
N ILE A 393 -13.05 5.12 0.71
CA ILE A 393 -13.60 3.91 1.31
C ILE A 393 -14.49 3.24 0.29
N ARG A 394 -14.01 2.17 -0.32
CA ARG A 394 -14.77 1.35 -1.24
C ARG A 394 -15.37 0.15 -0.51
N GLN A 395 -16.67 0.07 -0.46
CA GLN A 395 -17.41 -0.82 0.43
C GLN A 395 -17.02 -0.56 1.90
N ASP A 396 -16.15 -1.35 2.49
CA ASP A 396 -15.62 -1.14 3.83
C ASP A 396 -14.07 -1.10 3.84
N LEU A 397 -13.44 -1.10 2.65
CA LEU A 397 -11.99 -1.13 2.49
C LEU A 397 -11.42 0.27 2.24
N GLY A 398 -10.44 0.68 3.03
CA GLY A 398 -9.72 1.93 2.86
C GLY A 398 -8.71 1.86 1.70
N ILE A 399 -8.71 2.88 0.84
CA ILE A 399 -7.77 3.10 -0.26
C ILE A 399 -6.96 4.34 0.07
N ASP A 400 -5.73 4.19 0.50
CA ASP A 400 -4.91 5.24 1.12
C ASP A 400 -3.80 5.82 0.22
N GLY A 401 -3.56 5.21 -0.93
CA GLY A 401 -2.58 5.69 -1.91
C GLY A 401 -3.09 6.81 -2.82
N GLU A 402 -4.40 7.03 -2.87
CA GLU A 402 -5.00 8.14 -3.62
C GLU A 402 -5.02 9.40 -2.74
N ARG A 403 -4.24 10.43 -3.11
CA ARG A 403 -4.09 11.65 -2.31
C ARG A 403 -4.09 12.87 -3.22
N ARG A 404 -5.24 13.53 -3.39
CA ARG A 404 -5.39 14.72 -4.23
C ARG A 404 -5.38 16.03 -3.44
N LEU A 405 -5.93 16.02 -2.23
CA LEU A 405 -5.94 17.18 -1.35
C LEU A 405 -4.55 17.53 -0.82
N LYS A 406 -3.71 16.54 -0.51
CA LYS A 406 -2.39 16.73 0.09
C LYS A 406 -1.43 17.56 -0.77
N GLY A 407 -1.57 17.53 -2.09
CA GLY A 407 -0.69 18.25 -3.04
C GLY A 407 -1.09 19.68 -3.35
N SER A 408 -2.26 20.13 -2.91
CA SER A 408 -2.79 21.46 -3.27
C SER A 408 -2.37 22.52 -2.26
N ARG A 409 -1.34 23.29 -2.59
CA ARG A 409 -0.89 24.45 -1.79
C ARG A 409 -1.83 25.67 -1.87
N ARG A 410 -2.90 25.59 -2.68
CA ARG A 410 -3.80 26.71 -2.95
C ARG A 410 -5.07 26.70 -2.10
N ILE A 411 -5.30 25.64 -1.35
CA ILE A 411 -6.48 25.47 -0.50
C ILE A 411 -6.05 25.39 0.96
N GLN A 412 -6.93 25.85 1.86
CA GLN A 412 -6.75 25.62 3.29
C GLN A 412 -6.79 24.12 3.59
N PRO A 413 -6.10 23.64 4.63
CA PRO A 413 -6.15 22.25 5.02
C PRO A 413 -7.58 21.77 5.22
N CYS A 414 -7.88 20.58 4.70
CA CYS A 414 -9.20 19.95 4.76
C CYS A 414 -9.08 18.48 5.14
N LEU A 415 -10.13 17.95 5.76
CA LEU A 415 -10.30 16.54 6.07
C LEU A 415 -11.40 15.99 5.18
N ALA A 416 -11.16 14.90 4.45
CA ALA A 416 -12.12 14.34 3.52
C ALA A 416 -12.22 12.81 3.60
N LEU A 417 -13.44 12.28 3.53
CA LEU A 417 -13.75 10.88 3.33
C LEU A 417 -14.65 10.71 2.12
N THR A 418 -14.26 9.84 1.21
CA THR A 418 -15.05 9.51 0.01
C THR A 418 -15.57 8.08 0.11
N PHE A 419 -16.88 7.92 0.25
CA PHE A 419 -17.54 6.63 0.39
C PHE A 419 -18.10 6.15 -0.95
N ILE A 420 -17.68 4.98 -1.39
CA ILE A 420 -18.12 4.31 -2.62
C ILE A 420 -18.80 2.99 -2.25
N ARG A 421 -20.14 2.97 -2.26
CA ARG A 421 -20.93 1.79 -1.87
C ARG A 421 -21.83 1.26 -2.98
N GLU A 422 -22.15 2.10 -3.96
CA GLU A 422 -22.95 1.67 -5.10
C GLU A 422 -22.19 0.58 -5.89
N LEU A 423 -22.90 -0.49 -6.24
CA LEU A 423 -22.29 -1.75 -6.73
C LEU A 423 -21.59 -1.61 -8.08
N ASN A 424 -22.16 -0.84 -9.02
CA ASN A 424 -21.58 -0.70 -10.36
C ASN A 424 -20.27 0.07 -10.33
N LEU A 425 -20.26 1.19 -9.60
CA LEU A 425 -19.06 2.00 -9.41
C LEU A 425 -18.01 1.24 -8.59
N SER A 426 -18.42 0.60 -7.49
CA SER A 426 -17.54 -0.23 -6.66
C SER A 426 -16.90 -1.36 -7.47
N SER A 427 -17.65 -2.00 -8.39
CA SER A 427 -17.12 -3.06 -9.23
C SER A 427 -16.09 -2.57 -10.25
N LEU A 428 -16.30 -1.37 -10.83
CA LEU A 428 -15.32 -0.73 -11.70
C LEU A 428 -14.03 -0.41 -10.93
N LEU A 429 -14.16 0.21 -9.76
CA LEU A 429 -13.00 0.57 -8.93
C LEU A 429 -12.26 -0.67 -8.42
N ALA A 430 -12.98 -1.75 -8.04
CA ALA A 430 -12.37 -3.03 -7.67
C ALA A 430 -11.55 -3.65 -8.82
N ALA A 431 -12.03 -3.54 -10.07
CA ALA A 431 -11.27 -3.99 -11.22
C ALA A 431 -10.02 -3.14 -11.48
N ALA A 432 -10.07 -1.86 -11.12
CA ALA A 432 -8.98 -0.90 -11.26
C ALA A 432 -7.95 -0.98 -10.11
N GLU A 433 -8.28 -1.58 -8.97
CA GLU A 433 -7.35 -1.71 -7.85
C GLU A 433 -6.11 -2.49 -8.21
N GLU A 434 -4.97 -1.99 -7.80
CA GLU A 434 -3.71 -2.72 -7.84
C GLU A 434 -3.70 -3.88 -6.84
N PRO A 435 -2.79 -4.86 -6.96
CA PRO A 435 -2.76 -6.02 -6.06
C PRO A 435 -2.71 -5.65 -4.58
N THR A 436 -2.13 -4.51 -4.26
CA THR A 436 -1.93 -3.95 -2.93
C THR A 436 -3.13 -3.20 -2.38
N HIS A 437 -4.16 -3.01 -3.21
CA HIS A 437 -5.40 -2.29 -2.90
C HIS A 437 -5.21 -0.85 -2.39
N ARG A 438 -4.10 -0.18 -2.78
CA ARG A 438 -3.81 1.20 -2.37
C ARG A 438 -4.25 2.25 -3.38
N THR A 439 -4.13 1.91 -4.65
CA THR A 439 -4.36 2.83 -5.76
C THR A 439 -5.22 2.17 -6.83
N TRP A 440 -5.76 3.01 -7.71
CA TRP A 440 -6.53 2.58 -8.87
C TRP A 440 -5.77 2.85 -10.17
N ASN A 441 -5.74 1.88 -11.05
CA ASN A 441 -5.12 1.98 -12.36
C ASN A 441 -6.16 1.61 -13.45
N SER A 442 -6.60 2.62 -14.19
CA SER A 442 -7.60 2.47 -15.26
C SER A 442 -7.10 1.68 -16.47
N LYS A 443 -5.77 1.55 -16.63
CA LYS A 443 -5.15 0.85 -17.77
C LYS A 443 -5.03 -0.66 -17.55
N ARG A 444 -5.42 -1.18 -16.40
CA ARG A 444 -5.38 -2.63 -16.14
C ARG A 444 -6.22 -3.40 -17.18
N PRO A 445 -5.75 -4.55 -17.68
CA PRO A 445 -6.47 -5.36 -18.66
C PRO A 445 -7.92 -5.70 -18.25
N LYS A 446 -8.14 -5.97 -16.96
CA LYS A 446 -9.48 -6.23 -16.39
C LYS A 446 -10.43 -5.04 -16.52
N VAL A 447 -9.90 -3.82 -16.45
CA VAL A 447 -10.69 -2.58 -16.57
C VAL A 447 -10.94 -2.27 -18.04
N VAL A 448 -9.87 -2.18 -18.81
CA VAL A 448 -9.93 -1.87 -20.25
C VAL A 448 -10.75 -2.93 -21.01
N GLY A 449 -10.68 -4.20 -20.62
CA GLY A 449 -11.49 -5.26 -21.23
C GLY A 449 -12.99 -5.18 -20.96
N ARG A 450 -13.42 -4.56 -19.84
CA ARG A 450 -14.82 -4.61 -19.37
C ARG A 450 -15.57 -3.28 -19.45
N TYR A 451 -14.89 -2.15 -19.36
CA TYR A 451 -15.53 -0.83 -19.22
C TYR A 451 -15.14 0.11 -20.37
N LYS A 452 -16.06 0.99 -20.73
CA LYS A 452 -15.84 2.10 -21.67
C LYS A 452 -15.42 3.33 -20.86
N GLU A 453 -14.39 4.05 -21.30
CA GLU A 453 -13.91 5.30 -20.70
C GLU A 453 -13.76 5.26 -19.15
N PRO A 454 -13.11 4.22 -18.57
CA PRO A 454 -13.04 4.06 -17.12
C PRO A 454 -12.33 5.23 -16.43
N ASP A 455 -11.41 5.89 -17.13
CA ASP A 455 -10.68 7.08 -16.62
C ASP A 455 -11.62 8.19 -16.16
N LYS A 456 -12.73 8.39 -16.86
CA LYS A 456 -13.69 9.46 -16.51
C LYS A 456 -14.31 9.20 -15.14
N ALA A 457 -14.77 7.97 -14.88
CA ALA A 457 -15.36 7.62 -13.59
C ALA A 457 -14.31 7.65 -12.45
N LEU A 458 -13.11 7.11 -12.70
CA LEU A 458 -12.03 7.14 -11.73
C LEU A 458 -11.64 8.57 -11.35
N ASN A 459 -11.45 9.44 -12.36
CA ASN A 459 -11.07 10.84 -12.14
C ASN A 459 -12.17 11.63 -11.44
N ALA A 460 -13.44 11.31 -11.69
CA ALA A 460 -14.56 11.90 -10.98
C ALA A 460 -14.46 11.63 -9.48
N VAL A 461 -14.26 10.36 -9.10
CA VAL A 461 -14.12 9.95 -7.69
C VAL A 461 -12.87 10.57 -7.06
N ARG A 462 -11.72 10.44 -7.73
CA ARG A 462 -10.43 10.92 -7.21
C ARG A 462 -10.40 12.43 -6.91
N ASN A 463 -11.02 13.22 -7.77
CA ASN A 463 -10.91 14.67 -7.69
C ASN A 463 -12.12 15.33 -7.01
N ALA A 464 -13.13 14.57 -6.61
CA ALA A 464 -14.38 15.12 -6.09
C ALA A 464 -14.17 16.03 -4.87
N ALA A 465 -13.41 15.58 -3.88
CA ALA A 465 -13.13 16.35 -2.68
C ALA A 465 -12.37 17.64 -3.03
N LEU A 466 -11.33 17.56 -3.85
CA LEU A 466 -10.54 18.72 -4.29
C LEU A 466 -11.41 19.73 -5.04
N ARG A 467 -12.22 19.25 -6.01
CA ARG A 467 -13.11 20.13 -6.78
C ARG A 467 -14.19 20.78 -5.92
N LEU A 468 -14.68 20.05 -4.92
CA LEU A 468 -15.65 20.59 -3.97
C LEU A 468 -15.03 21.71 -3.13
N VAL A 469 -13.80 21.54 -2.64
CA VAL A 469 -13.08 22.60 -1.91
C VAL A 469 -12.82 23.80 -2.81
N GLU A 470 -12.31 23.59 -4.04
CA GLU A 470 -12.07 24.68 -5.00
C GLU A 470 -13.36 25.47 -5.32
N PHE A 471 -14.50 24.80 -5.42
CA PHE A 471 -15.79 25.40 -5.72
C PHE A 471 -16.36 26.19 -4.53
N LEU A 472 -16.21 25.68 -3.32
CA LEU A 472 -16.75 26.29 -2.10
C LEU A 472 -15.83 27.37 -1.52
N THR A 473 -14.53 27.33 -1.85
CA THR A 473 -13.60 28.38 -1.43
C THR A 473 -13.86 29.63 -2.25
N PRO A 474 -14.30 30.77 -1.64
CA PRO A 474 -14.48 31.99 -2.37
C PRO A 474 -13.15 32.38 -3.04
N PRO A 475 -13.20 32.95 -4.28
CA PRO A 475 -12.01 33.50 -4.90
C PRO A 475 -11.40 34.51 -3.94
N GLY A 476 -10.18 34.29 -3.50
CA GLY A 476 -9.48 35.17 -2.57
C GLY A 476 -9.59 36.59 -3.10
N LYS A 477 -10.05 37.55 -2.28
CA LYS A 477 -9.97 38.95 -2.65
C LYS A 477 -8.51 39.24 -2.92
N ARG A 478 -8.19 39.50 -4.18
CA ARG A 478 -6.87 39.95 -4.56
C ARG A 478 -6.62 41.23 -3.79
N ASP A 479 -5.78 41.15 -2.79
CA ASP A 479 -5.33 42.32 -2.07
C ASP A 479 -4.23 42.97 -2.91
N ASP A 480 -4.67 43.82 -3.82
CA ASP A 480 -3.77 44.59 -4.69
C ASP A 480 -2.89 45.54 -3.88
N THR A 481 -3.14 45.66 -2.57
CA THR A 481 -2.37 46.49 -1.63
C THR A 481 -1.42 45.67 -0.74
N ALA A 482 -1.48 44.35 -0.75
CA ALA A 482 -0.66 43.47 0.11
C ALA A 482 0.85 43.70 -0.03
N LEU A 483 1.29 44.10 -1.21
CA LEU A 483 2.67 44.45 -1.48
C LEU A 483 2.96 45.95 -1.42
N SER A 484 1.95 46.80 -1.23
CA SER A 484 2.14 48.26 -1.22
C SER A 484 3.08 48.74 -0.10
N ILE A 485 3.14 48.01 1.01
CA ILE A 485 4.08 48.29 2.11
C ILE A 485 5.53 48.11 1.67
N TYR A 486 5.79 47.20 0.75
CA TYR A 486 7.14 46.89 0.25
C TYR A 486 7.55 47.79 -0.92
N PHE A 487 6.58 48.40 -1.61
CA PHE A 487 6.80 49.25 -2.77
C PHE A 487 6.39 50.72 -2.52
N ALA A 488 5.93 51.06 -1.30
CA ALA A 488 5.62 52.45 -0.95
C ALA A 488 6.92 53.23 -0.77
N ASP A 489 7.05 54.32 -1.53
CA ASP A 489 8.14 55.27 -1.34
C ASP A 489 7.98 55.94 0.03
N PRO A 490 8.87 55.73 1.00
CA PRO A 490 8.76 56.31 2.33
C PRO A 490 8.88 57.84 2.33
N SER A 491 9.26 58.47 1.21
CA SER A 491 9.41 59.92 1.06
C SER A 491 8.18 60.61 0.39
N ALA A 492 7.15 59.85 -0.06
CA ALA A 492 5.99 60.41 -0.73
C ALA A 492 5.00 61.04 0.29
N PRO A 493 4.60 62.33 0.14
CA PRO A 493 3.65 62.95 1.04
C PRO A 493 2.25 62.33 0.87
N PRO A 494 1.41 62.26 1.93
CA PRO A 494 0.11 61.61 1.87
C PRO A 494 -0.85 62.38 0.93
N THR A 495 -1.23 61.75 -0.17
CA THR A 495 -2.21 62.32 -1.11
C THR A 495 -3.61 62.24 -0.52
N LYS A 496 -4.21 63.43 -0.25
CA LYS A 496 -5.63 63.56 0.13
C LYS A 496 -6.51 63.11 -1.04
N ARG A 497 -7.25 62.03 -0.86
CA ARG A 497 -8.32 61.65 -1.80
C ARG A 497 -9.43 62.70 -1.82
N LYS A 498 -9.57 63.40 -2.93
CA LYS A 498 -10.81 64.14 -3.27
C LYS A 498 -11.74 63.16 -4.01
N GLY A 499 -12.92 62.95 -3.43
CA GLY A 499 -14.00 62.27 -4.13
C GLY A 499 -14.48 63.08 -5.34
N GLY A 500 -14.67 62.41 -6.45
CA GLY A 500 -15.28 63.00 -7.65
C GLY A 500 -15.96 61.91 -8.46
N ALA A 501 -17.21 62.16 -8.78
CA ALA A 501 -18.11 61.28 -9.51
C ALA A 501 -17.75 61.19 -11.01
N GLY A 502 -17.94 60.02 -11.57
CA GLY A 502 -18.45 59.70 -12.92
C GLY A 502 -17.71 60.21 -14.14
N SER A 503 -17.19 59.29 -14.93
CA SER A 503 -17.26 59.35 -16.40
C SER A 503 -16.92 58.02 -17.04
N THR A 504 -17.57 57.72 -18.12
CA THR A 504 -17.64 56.57 -19.02
C THR A 504 -16.30 56.12 -19.63
N PRO A 505 -16.22 54.89 -20.19
CA PRO A 505 -14.97 54.28 -20.62
C PRO A 505 -14.59 54.70 -22.04
N ASP A 506 -13.34 55.06 -22.23
CA ASP A 506 -12.71 55.17 -23.55
C ASP A 506 -11.44 54.29 -23.65
N THR A 507 -11.46 53.51 -24.70
CA THR A 507 -10.39 52.90 -25.53
C THR A 507 -9.06 52.46 -24.90
N PRO A 508 -8.55 51.28 -25.26
CA PRO A 508 -7.33 50.73 -24.67
C PRO A 508 -6.08 51.44 -25.17
N THR A 509 -5.44 52.14 -24.27
CA THR A 509 -4.07 52.64 -24.48
C THR A 509 -3.05 51.55 -24.13
N ALA A 510 -2.00 51.50 -24.91
CA ALA A 510 -0.88 50.53 -24.84
C ALA A 510 -0.43 50.23 -23.41
N GLU A 511 -0.14 48.96 -23.15
CA GLU A 511 0.47 48.49 -21.93
C GLU A 511 1.78 49.26 -21.66
N PRO A 512 2.00 49.78 -20.45
CA PRO A 512 3.30 50.32 -20.08
C PRO A 512 4.30 49.14 -19.98
N ASP A 513 5.43 49.28 -20.64
CA ASP A 513 6.60 48.41 -20.40
C ASP A 513 6.96 48.47 -18.92
N ILE A 514 6.58 47.44 -18.19
CA ILE A 514 6.97 47.27 -16.79
C ILE A 514 8.36 46.66 -16.80
N ASP A 515 9.38 47.49 -16.56
CA ASP A 515 10.73 47.09 -16.29
C ASP A 515 10.71 46.28 -14.94
N LEU A 516 10.50 44.97 -15.02
CA LEU A 516 10.54 44.10 -13.87
C LEU A 516 11.97 44.09 -13.34
N PRO A 517 12.20 44.32 -12.04
CA PRO A 517 13.52 44.15 -11.47
C PRO A 517 14.02 42.73 -11.74
N PRO A 518 15.31 42.57 -12.03
CA PRO A 518 15.87 41.26 -12.36
C PRO A 518 15.53 40.27 -11.24
N ILE A 519 15.00 39.12 -11.65
CA ILE A 519 14.70 38.01 -10.72
C ILE A 519 15.99 37.76 -9.92
N PRO A 520 15.94 37.80 -8.57
CA PRO A 520 17.15 37.55 -7.79
C PRO A 520 17.70 36.19 -8.20
N PRO A 521 19.02 36.09 -8.44
CA PRO A 521 19.64 34.84 -8.87
C PRO A 521 19.27 33.74 -7.87
N PRO A 522 19.01 32.52 -8.34
CA PRO A 522 18.71 31.40 -7.47
C PRO A 522 19.83 31.30 -6.40
N ARG A 523 19.46 31.05 -5.16
CA ARG A 523 20.42 30.91 -4.06
C ARG A 523 21.51 29.95 -4.49
N ALA A 524 22.76 30.42 -4.54
CA ALA A 524 23.88 29.61 -4.94
C ALA A 524 23.97 28.38 -4.03
N LYS A 525 24.03 27.20 -4.62
CA LYS A 525 24.23 25.96 -3.89
C LYS A 525 25.71 25.80 -3.56
N PRO A 526 26.08 25.23 -2.42
CA PRO A 526 27.49 25.04 -2.04
C PRO A 526 28.21 24.04 -2.96
N ILE A 527 27.47 23.22 -3.69
CA ILE A 527 27.98 22.19 -4.58
C ILE A 527 27.44 22.41 -5.98
N ASP A 528 28.33 22.36 -6.96
CA ASP A 528 28.02 22.45 -8.40
C ASP A 528 28.17 21.08 -9.06
N PHE A 529 27.18 20.70 -9.88
CA PHE A 529 27.15 19.45 -10.64
C PHE A 529 27.39 19.72 -12.13
N VAL A 530 28.34 19.02 -12.71
CA VAL A 530 28.68 19.13 -14.12
C VAL A 530 28.56 17.75 -14.76
N PRO A 531 27.59 17.50 -15.67
CA PRO A 531 27.52 16.26 -16.43
C PRO A 531 28.68 16.16 -17.40
N LEU A 532 29.21 14.96 -17.59
CA LEU A 532 30.23 14.60 -18.57
C LEU A 532 29.63 13.61 -19.57
N SER A 533 30.29 13.39 -20.68
CA SER A 533 29.83 12.45 -21.72
C SER A 533 29.73 11.00 -21.21
N ASP A 534 30.64 10.61 -20.33
CA ASP A 534 30.77 9.26 -19.76
C ASP A 534 30.72 9.24 -18.23
N GLY A 535 30.12 10.27 -17.62
CA GLY A 535 30.06 10.36 -16.18
C GLY A 535 29.62 11.71 -15.65
N PHE A 536 30.18 12.09 -14.48
CA PHE A 536 29.88 13.37 -13.86
C PHE A 536 31.05 13.92 -13.04
N ARG A 537 30.95 15.21 -12.75
CA ARG A 537 31.86 15.93 -11.88
C ARG A 537 31.08 16.74 -10.87
N ILE A 538 31.52 16.69 -9.61
CA ILE A 538 30.99 17.50 -8.50
C ILE A 538 32.13 18.36 -7.98
N LYS A 539 31.89 19.65 -7.82
CA LYS A 539 32.85 20.60 -7.28
C LYS A 539 32.20 21.57 -6.31
N SER A 540 33.01 22.17 -5.47
CA SER A 540 32.59 23.25 -4.58
C SER A 540 32.23 24.51 -5.37
N ASN A 541 31.13 25.21 -5.01
CA ASN A 541 30.66 26.40 -5.72
C ASN A 541 29.91 27.39 -4.82
N PRO A 542 30.32 28.66 -4.71
CA PRO A 542 31.71 29.09 -4.78
C PRO A 542 32.50 28.62 -3.56
N PRO A 543 33.81 28.54 -3.59
CA PRO A 543 34.61 28.06 -2.46
C PRO A 543 34.36 28.79 -1.14
N GLU A 544 34.06 30.08 -1.21
CA GLU A 544 33.76 30.93 -0.04
C GLU A 544 32.49 30.56 0.72
N MET A 545 31.50 29.98 0.04
CA MET A 545 30.26 29.51 0.69
C MET A 545 30.49 28.23 1.50
N ILE A 546 31.35 27.35 1.02
CA ILE A 546 31.68 26.08 1.68
C ILE A 546 32.52 26.30 2.94
N LEU A 547 33.37 27.34 2.99
CA LEU A 547 34.22 27.65 4.15
C LEU A 547 33.48 27.71 5.49
N LYS A 548 32.18 28.06 5.46
CA LYS A 548 31.34 28.16 6.67
C LYS A 548 30.70 26.85 7.10
N SER A 549 30.68 25.86 6.21
CA SER A 549 29.96 24.60 6.39
C SER A 549 30.89 23.37 6.40
N LEU A 550 32.20 23.57 6.36
CA LEU A 550 33.16 22.46 6.42
C LEU A 550 33.33 21.90 7.83
N PRO A 551 33.48 20.57 7.98
CA PRO A 551 33.43 19.54 6.95
C PRO A 551 31.99 19.23 6.51
N LEU A 552 31.78 19.03 5.21
CA LEU A 552 30.49 18.75 4.60
C LEU A 552 30.42 17.29 4.16
N LEU A 553 29.56 16.49 4.76
CA LEU A 553 29.30 15.12 4.29
C LEU A 553 28.43 15.17 3.04
N CYS A 554 28.91 14.56 1.98
CA CYS A 554 28.23 14.43 0.70
C CYS A 554 27.90 12.96 0.44
N GLU A 555 26.65 12.68 0.06
CA GLU A 555 26.15 11.37 -0.34
C GLU A 555 25.59 11.49 -1.76
N ILE A 556 26.07 10.66 -2.66
CA ILE A 556 25.72 10.69 -4.09
C ILE A 556 25.13 9.35 -4.46
N ASP A 557 23.88 9.34 -4.93
CA ASP A 557 23.24 8.18 -5.55
C ASP A 557 23.34 8.34 -7.07
N VAL A 558 23.67 7.26 -7.76
CA VAL A 558 23.82 7.23 -9.23
C VAL A 558 22.93 6.13 -9.80
N ALA A 559 22.23 6.41 -10.88
CA ALA A 559 21.43 5.42 -11.61
C ALA A 559 21.30 5.81 -13.09
N TYR A 560 20.97 4.87 -13.95
CA TYR A 560 20.51 5.20 -15.29
C TYR A 560 19.04 5.58 -15.29
N ALA A 561 18.67 6.58 -16.09
CA ALA A 561 17.28 7.01 -16.24
C ALA A 561 16.38 5.86 -16.66
N THR A 562 15.23 5.76 -16.01
CA THR A 562 14.20 4.76 -16.30
C THR A 562 12.96 5.42 -16.91
N THR A 563 12.21 4.68 -17.72
CA THR A 563 10.99 5.20 -18.36
C THR A 563 9.87 5.43 -17.33
N PHE A 564 9.89 4.71 -16.21
CA PHE A 564 8.88 4.78 -15.13
C PHE A 564 9.53 4.50 -13.77
N GLY A 565 9.10 5.22 -12.75
CA GLY A 565 9.54 5.04 -11.35
C GLY A 565 10.80 5.85 -11.00
N ASP A 566 11.30 5.66 -9.77
CA ASP A 566 12.54 6.30 -9.29
C ASP A 566 13.74 5.45 -9.74
N PRO A 567 14.63 5.98 -10.60
CA PRO A 567 15.77 5.23 -11.11
C PRO A 567 16.71 4.70 -10.02
N PHE A 568 16.84 5.41 -8.90
CA PHE A 568 17.74 5.02 -7.81
C PHE A 568 17.23 3.79 -7.04
N THR A 569 15.92 3.58 -7.00
CA THR A 569 15.32 2.38 -6.39
C THR A 569 15.27 1.18 -7.34
N GLN A 570 15.42 1.44 -8.66
CA GLN A 570 15.40 0.40 -9.70
C GLN A 570 16.79 -0.01 -10.16
N TRP A 571 17.83 0.61 -9.61
CA TRP A 571 19.21 0.26 -9.93
C TRP A 571 19.48 -1.23 -9.59
N ASP A 572 20.21 -1.90 -10.50
CA ASP A 572 20.66 -3.28 -10.32
C ASP A 572 22.18 -3.35 -10.46
N ALA A 573 22.83 -4.17 -9.64
CA ALA A 573 24.27 -4.39 -9.66
C ALA A 573 24.80 -4.93 -11.00
N ALA A 574 23.94 -5.51 -11.83
CA ALA A 574 24.28 -5.93 -13.18
C ALA A 574 24.42 -4.76 -14.17
N GLU A 575 23.87 -3.59 -13.87
CA GLU A 575 24.01 -2.40 -14.72
C GLU A 575 25.38 -1.74 -14.57
N PHE A 576 25.80 -1.54 -13.33
CA PHE A 576 27.12 -1.06 -12.95
C PHE A 576 27.35 -1.25 -11.45
N TRP A 577 28.62 -1.25 -11.02
CA TRP A 577 29.04 -1.41 -9.65
C TRP A 577 30.19 -0.48 -9.33
N LEU A 578 29.93 0.62 -8.61
CA LEU A 578 30.92 1.69 -8.38
C LEU A 578 32.14 1.26 -7.56
N ASN A 579 32.11 0.09 -6.92
CA ASN A 579 33.26 -0.48 -6.20
C ASN A 579 34.33 -1.02 -7.16
N ASP A 580 34.04 -1.15 -8.46
CA ASP A 580 35.03 -1.54 -9.48
C ASP A 580 35.85 -0.31 -9.94
N ASP A 581 37.03 -0.13 -9.34
CA ASP A 581 37.93 0.98 -9.61
C ASP A 581 38.45 1.05 -11.08
N LYS A 582 38.45 -0.08 -11.77
CA LYS A 582 38.90 -0.15 -13.16
C LYS A 582 37.81 0.27 -14.14
N ALA A 583 36.58 -0.16 -13.85
CA ALA A 583 35.42 0.19 -14.66
C ALA A 583 34.98 1.63 -14.41
N PHE A 584 35.00 2.07 -13.15
CA PHE A 584 34.51 3.40 -12.71
C PHE A 584 35.59 4.16 -11.93
N PRO A 585 36.61 4.70 -12.65
CA PRO A 585 37.68 5.45 -12.02
C PRO A 585 37.14 6.73 -11.38
N VAL A 586 37.55 6.97 -10.13
CA VAL A 586 37.24 8.18 -9.37
C VAL A 586 38.50 9.01 -9.19
N VAL A 587 38.46 10.26 -9.63
CA VAL A 587 39.50 11.25 -9.35
C VAL A 587 38.94 12.25 -8.37
N SER A 588 39.62 12.45 -7.24
CA SER A 588 39.16 13.35 -6.18
C SER A 588 40.28 14.26 -5.70
N SER A 589 39.92 15.46 -5.25
CA SER A 589 40.78 16.41 -4.57
C SER A 589 40.02 17.16 -3.48
N GLY A 590 40.67 17.44 -2.34
CA GLY A 590 40.05 18.17 -1.23
C GLY A 590 38.96 17.42 -0.48
N VAL A 591 38.92 16.08 -0.59
CA VAL A 591 37.96 15.20 0.06
C VAL A 591 38.67 14.12 0.88
N THR A 592 37.99 13.63 1.93
CA THR A 592 38.45 12.52 2.78
C THR A 592 37.37 11.48 2.94
N GLU A 593 37.73 10.29 3.41
CA GLU A 593 36.82 9.17 3.71
C GLU A 593 35.87 8.81 2.55
N LEU A 594 36.44 8.70 1.34
CA LEU A 594 35.68 8.31 0.18
C LEU A 594 35.32 6.82 0.26
N VAL A 595 34.04 6.55 0.39
CA VAL A 595 33.45 5.19 0.43
C VAL A 595 32.55 5.01 -0.79
N ARG A 596 32.60 3.82 -1.39
CA ARG A 596 31.73 3.41 -2.49
C ARG A 596 30.99 2.15 -2.08
N ASP A 597 29.69 2.14 -2.32
CA ASP A 597 28.85 0.97 -2.05
C ASP A 597 27.72 0.87 -3.09
N GLY A 598 27.85 -0.11 -3.97
CA GLY A 598 26.87 -0.34 -5.02
C GLY A 598 26.77 0.81 -6.01
N ASN A 599 25.72 1.60 -5.93
CA ASN A 599 25.47 2.79 -6.72
C ASN A 599 25.64 4.10 -5.92
N GLN A 600 26.20 4.02 -4.71
CA GLN A 600 26.39 5.17 -3.83
C GLN A 600 27.87 5.52 -3.66
N ILE A 601 28.14 6.81 -3.51
CA ILE A 601 29.45 7.35 -3.13
C ILE A 601 29.23 8.32 -1.99
N SER A 602 29.96 8.14 -0.88
CA SER A 602 29.97 9.08 0.24
C SER A 602 31.39 9.57 0.51
N PHE A 603 31.53 10.84 0.93
CA PHE A 603 32.79 11.46 1.25
C PHE A 603 32.61 12.75 2.04
N TYR A 604 33.65 13.20 2.72
CA TYR A 604 33.68 14.50 3.35
C TYR A 604 34.46 15.51 2.48
N MET A 605 33.84 16.65 2.18
CA MET A 605 34.55 17.83 1.70
C MET A 605 35.22 18.52 2.87
N THR A 606 36.55 18.57 2.88
CA THR A 606 37.35 19.12 4.00
C THR A 606 38.09 20.39 3.62
N GLN A 607 38.10 20.73 2.33
CA GLN A 607 38.77 21.91 1.79
C GLN A 607 37.80 22.81 1.03
N PRO A 608 38.02 24.14 0.99
CA PRO A 608 37.17 25.07 0.24
C PRO A 608 37.10 24.78 -1.24
N VAL A 609 38.19 24.24 -1.81
CA VAL A 609 38.25 23.77 -3.19
C VAL A 609 38.29 22.24 -3.18
N SER A 610 37.15 21.64 -3.44
CA SER A 610 37.00 20.18 -3.48
C SER A 610 36.35 19.75 -4.79
N GLU A 611 36.82 18.64 -5.34
CA GLU A 611 36.30 18.09 -6.59
C GLU A 611 36.27 16.55 -6.53
N ILE A 612 35.22 15.97 -7.08
CA ILE A 612 35.13 14.54 -7.40
C ILE A 612 34.68 14.41 -8.86
N LYS A 613 35.38 13.57 -9.61
CA LYS A 613 35.03 13.18 -10.97
C LYS A 613 34.91 11.66 -11.04
N VAL A 614 33.81 11.16 -11.57
CA VAL A 614 33.53 9.74 -11.81
C VAL A 614 33.23 9.54 -13.29
N THR A 615 33.88 8.57 -13.92
CA THR A 615 33.72 8.24 -15.34
C THR A 615 33.57 6.75 -15.56
N GLY A 616 33.25 6.31 -16.78
CA GLY A 616 33.11 4.88 -17.14
C GLY A 616 31.67 4.44 -17.38
N PHE A 617 30.70 5.37 -17.34
CA PHE A 617 29.31 5.04 -17.58
C PHE A 617 29.00 4.92 -19.08
N ASP A 618 27.96 4.15 -19.41
CA ASP A 618 27.48 3.97 -20.78
C ASP A 618 26.98 5.31 -21.37
N THR A 619 27.65 5.76 -22.43
CA THR A 619 27.36 7.02 -23.13
C THR A 619 26.03 7.00 -23.89
N ASN A 620 25.41 5.85 -24.09
CA ASN A 620 24.12 5.70 -24.77
C ASN A 620 22.92 5.75 -23.81
N ARG A 621 23.19 5.78 -22.50
CA ARG A 621 22.14 5.83 -21.44
C ARG A 621 22.27 7.16 -20.70
N GLN A 622 21.12 7.79 -20.43
CA GLN A 622 21.08 8.99 -19.62
C GLN A 622 21.40 8.63 -18.16
N LEU A 623 22.36 9.34 -17.57
CA LEU A 623 22.76 9.18 -16.18
C LEU A 623 21.98 10.15 -15.30
N GLU A 624 21.38 9.65 -14.22
CA GLU A 624 20.74 10.42 -13.17
C GLU A 624 21.65 10.42 -11.93
N VAL A 625 21.81 11.58 -11.32
CA VAL A 625 22.64 11.75 -10.12
C VAL A 625 21.89 12.56 -9.09
N ARG A 626 21.73 11.99 -7.90
CA ARG A 626 21.12 12.64 -6.74
C ARG A 626 22.21 12.98 -5.73
N ILE A 627 22.26 14.23 -5.29
CA ILE A 627 23.27 14.71 -4.35
C ILE A 627 22.58 15.19 -3.09
N ASN A 628 22.91 14.56 -1.96
CA ASN A 628 22.54 14.98 -0.64
C ASN A 628 23.81 15.49 0.10
N TYR A 629 23.68 16.54 0.88
CA TYR A 629 24.77 17.04 1.69
C TYR A 629 24.27 17.57 3.03
N ARG A 630 25.11 17.41 4.06
CA ARG A 630 24.83 17.90 5.42
C ARG A 630 26.09 18.36 6.12
N GLU A 631 25.97 19.38 6.96
CA GLU A 631 27.06 19.83 7.83
C GLU A 631 27.33 18.76 8.89
N SER A 632 28.60 18.41 9.11
CA SER A 632 29.01 17.49 10.17
C SER A 632 29.30 18.29 11.42
N ASN A 633 28.46 18.10 12.46
CA ASN A 633 28.61 18.80 13.74
C ASN A 633 29.64 18.16 14.71
N ASN A 634 30.24 17.03 14.35
CA ASN A 634 31.16 16.30 15.21
C ASN A 634 32.56 16.20 14.60
N ALA A 635 33.54 16.85 15.27
CA ALA A 635 34.95 16.63 15.00
C ALA A 635 35.46 15.21 15.37
N ALA A 636 34.57 14.33 15.83
CA ALA A 636 34.88 12.94 16.21
C ALA A 636 34.53 11.93 15.11
N ASP A 637 33.91 12.38 14.00
CA ASP A 637 33.54 11.53 12.86
C ASP A 637 34.53 11.68 11.67
N ILE A 638 35.73 12.24 11.94
CA ILE A 638 36.82 12.39 10.95
C ILE A 638 38.00 11.53 11.34
#